data_ad63a580c0a855ec198e0c359d1ab3a2
#
_entry.id   ad63a580c0a855ec198e0c359d1ab3a2
#
_cell.length_a   1.000
_cell.length_b   1.000
_cell.length_c   1.000
_cell.angle_alpha   90.00
_cell.angle_beta   90.00
_cell.angle_gamma   90.00
#
_symmetry.space_group_name_H-M   'P 1'
#
loop_
_entity.id
_entity.type
_entity.pdbx_description
1 polymer ?
#
loop_
_entity_poly.entity_id
_entity_poly.type
_entity_poly.pdbx_seq_one_letter_code
_entity_poly.pdbx_strand_id
1 'polypeptide(L)'
;MRTTFEKEKFQEVVKNNVKRLYRKTIEEANQQQLFQAVSYAVKDEIIDKWLATQEQFKKNDPKTVYYMSMEFLMGRALGNNLINMTEYKEVAEALDEMGINLNAIEDQEPDAALGNGGLGRLAACFLDSLATLGYAAYGCGIRYKYGMFKQKIENGYQIETPDDWLKDGNPFEIRRDEYTKEVRFGGTIRIHYNEETKRNEFIQENFESVRAIPYDMPIVGYGNNVVNTLRIWDAEAITNFHLDSFDRGEYQKAVEQENLAKTIVEVLYPNDNHYAGKELRLKQQYFFISASLQEAIEKYLREHDDIRKFHEKVTIQMNDTHPTVSVAELMRLLMDEQGLEWDEAWEITTKTCAYTNHTIMAEALEKWPIDLFQRLLPRVYQIIEEINRRFVDEIRARYPGNEDKVRKMAILYDGQVKMAHLAIVAGYSVNGVARLHTEILKHEELKDFYEMMPEKFNNKTNGITQRRFLLHGNPLLADWVTAHIGKGWITDLSQMAKLKPLAEDPKACEEFMSIKYKNKERLAKYILEHNGVEVDPRSIFDVQVKRLHEYKRQLLNILHVMYLYNKIKEHPELSFYPRTFIFGAKAAAGYRRAKQTIKLINSVADVINNDRSINGKIKVVFIEDYRVSNAELIFAGADVSEQISTASKEASGTGNMKFMLNGAPTLGTMDGANVEIVEEVGIENAFIFGLSSDEVIHFENYGGYNPVDIYNNDWEVRRVVDQLVDGTYSYGDHEMYRDLYDSLLNTNSSDRADTYFILKDFRSYAQAQENVEKAYRDKDRWAKMALLNTASCGKFTSDRTIQEYVDEIWKLDKVTVDL
;
A
#
# COMPACT_ATOMS: atom_id res chain seq x y z
N MET A 1 -35.38 7.65 -2.88
CA MET A 1 -35.33 8.93 -3.65
C MET A 1 -33.93 9.48 -3.57
N ARG A 2 -33.28 9.87 -4.69
CA ARG A 2 -32.02 10.61 -4.62
C ARG A 2 -32.33 11.95 -3.93
N THR A 3 -31.71 12.25 -2.79
CA THR A 3 -31.71 13.59 -2.23
C THR A 3 -31.08 14.52 -3.27
N THR A 4 -31.84 15.47 -3.75
CA THR A 4 -31.36 16.43 -4.75
C THR A 4 -30.39 17.37 -4.03
N PHE A 5 -29.20 17.60 -4.59
CA PHE A 5 -28.24 18.56 -4.06
C PHE A 5 -28.89 19.96 -3.96
N GLU A 6 -28.88 20.53 -2.77
CA GLU A 6 -29.47 21.85 -2.49
C GLU A 6 -28.40 22.95 -2.53
N LYS A 7 -28.19 23.50 -3.72
CA LYS A 7 -27.10 24.45 -3.99
C LYS A 7 -27.03 25.65 -3.03
N GLU A 8 -28.15 26.35 -2.87
CA GLU A 8 -28.19 27.56 -2.01
C GLU A 8 -27.91 27.23 -0.54
N LYS A 9 -28.41 26.11 -0.06
CA LYS A 9 -28.15 25.63 1.30
C LYS A 9 -26.66 25.28 1.47
N PHE A 10 -26.06 24.59 0.51
CA PHE A 10 -24.64 24.27 0.54
C PHE A 10 -23.78 25.54 0.56
N GLN A 11 -24.08 26.51 -0.31
CA GLN A 11 -23.36 27.79 -0.36
C GLN A 11 -23.49 28.56 0.99
N GLU A 12 -24.64 28.55 1.61
CA GLU A 12 -24.84 29.16 2.91
C GLU A 12 -24.04 28.45 4.03
N VAL A 13 -24.00 27.14 4.03
CA VAL A 13 -23.19 26.36 4.98
C VAL A 13 -21.71 26.69 4.82
N VAL A 14 -21.18 26.78 3.58
CA VAL A 14 -19.79 27.17 3.34
C VAL A 14 -19.48 28.55 3.90
N LYS A 15 -20.34 29.55 3.63
CA LYS A 15 -20.19 30.91 4.18
C LYS A 15 -20.17 30.91 5.70
N ASN A 16 -21.11 30.18 6.32
CA ASN A 16 -21.20 30.07 7.78
C ASN A 16 -19.98 29.39 8.38
N ASN A 17 -19.42 28.36 7.70
CA ASN A 17 -18.19 27.71 8.15
C ASN A 17 -17.00 28.68 8.13
N VAL A 18 -16.81 29.45 7.05
CA VAL A 18 -15.73 30.45 6.98
C VAL A 18 -15.87 31.46 8.11
N LYS A 19 -17.10 31.96 8.32
CA LYS A 19 -17.39 32.92 9.38
C LYS A 19 -17.08 32.37 10.78
N ARG A 20 -17.55 31.16 11.08
CA ARG A 20 -17.44 30.56 12.42
C ARG A 20 -16.02 30.07 12.72
N LEU A 21 -15.34 29.46 11.73
CA LEU A 21 -13.99 28.89 11.93
C LEU A 21 -12.93 30.00 11.97
N TYR A 22 -13.08 31.03 11.12
CA TYR A 22 -12.00 32.00 10.88
C TYR A 22 -12.36 33.44 11.10
N ARG A 23 -13.59 33.75 11.41
CA ARG A 23 -14.10 35.14 11.60
C ARG A 23 -13.80 36.00 10.37
N LYS A 24 -14.04 35.44 9.15
CA LYS A 24 -13.79 36.06 7.86
C LYS A 24 -14.98 35.93 6.92
N THR A 25 -14.97 36.74 5.86
CA THR A 25 -15.82 36.51 4.68
C THR A 25 -15.12 35.56 3.68
N ILE A 26 -15.85 35.13 2.65
CA ILE A 26 -15.29 34.30 1.58
C ILE A 26 -14.10 35.01 0.91
N GLU A 27 -14.23 36.29 0.64
CA GLU A 27 -13.22 37.12 -0.04
C GLU A 27 -11.94 37.31 0.80
N GLU A 28 -12.07 37.29 2.12
CA GLU A 28 -10.95 37.45 3.06
C GLU A 28 -10.23 36.10 3.36
N ALA A 29 -10.90 35.00 3.12
CA ALA A 29 -10.35 33.67 3.42
C ALA A 29 -9.28 33.26 2.40
N ASN A 30 -8.19 32.65 2.90
CA ASN A 30 -7.20 32.03 2.02
C ASN A 30 -7.66 30.64 1.53
N GLN A 31 -6.93 30.06 0.57
CA GLN A 31 -7.30 28.79 -0.06
C GLN A 31 -7.41 27.64 0.96
N GLN A 32 -6.52 27.58 1.93
CA GLN A 32 -6.55 26.57 3.01
C GLN A 32 -7.81 26.70 3.87
N GLN A 33 -8.19 27.92 4.22
CA GLN A 33 -9.41 28.17 5.00
C GLN A 33 -10.67 27.82 4.21
N LEU A 34 -10.67 28.11 2.92
CA LEU A 34 -11.77 27.72 2.02
C LEU A 34 -11.85 26.19 1.88
N PHE A 35 -10.73 25.51 1.76
CA PHE A 35 -10.69 24.05 1.77
C PHE A 35 -11.34 23.46 3.02
N GLN A 36 -10.98 23.97 4.21
CA GLN A 36 -11.55 23.51 5.47
C GLN A 36 -13.07 23.76 5.52
N ALA A 37 -13.50 24.96 5.16
CA ALA A 37 -14.92 25.33 5.19
C ALA A 37 -15.77 24.48 4.24
N VAL A 38 -15.29 24.22 3.02
CA VAL A 38 -15.95 23.37 2.03
C VAL A 38 -15.98 21.92 2.50
N SER A 39 -14.87 21.42 3.05
CA SER A 39 -14.77 20.05 3.54
C SER A 39 -15.74 19.77 4.68
N TYR A 40 -15.90 20.70 5.61
CA TYR A 40 -16.93 20.59 6.66
C TYR A 40 -18.35 20.61 6.10
N ALA A 41 -18.63 21.41 5.08
CA ALA A 41 -19.94 21.42 4.41
C ALA A 41 -20.25 20.07 3.73
N VAL A 42 -19.26 19.49 3.05
CA VAL A 42 -19.38 18.15 2.44
C VAL A 42 -19.56 17.07 3.52
N LYS A 43 -18.82 17.18 4.61
CA LYS A 43 -18.94 16.25 5.75
C LYS A 43 -20.35 16.23 6.32
N ASP A 44 -21.02 17.36 6.41
CA ASP A 44 -22.40 17.44 6.93
C ASP A 44 -23.34 16.53 6.11
N GLU A 45 -23.21 16.53 4.80
CA GLU A 45 -23.98 15.64 3.91
C GLU A 45 -23.58 14.16 4.05
N ILE A 46 -22.29 13.89 4.23
CA ILE A 46 -21.78 12.55 4.47
C ILE A 46 -22.34 11.99 5.78
N ILE A 47 -22.43 12.80 6.83
CA ILE A 47 -22.92 12.35 8.15
C ILE A 47 -24.35 11.84 8.07
N ASP A 48 -25.23 12.47 7.32
CA ASP A 48 -26.61 11.98 7.14
C ASP A 48 -26.62 10.56 6.52
N LYS A 49 -25.81 10.34 5.51
CA LYS A 49 -25.64 9.02 4.86
C LYS A 49 -24.99 8.01 5.81
N TRP A 50 -24.05 8.45 6.61
CA TRP A 50 -23.33 7.60 7.58
C TRP A 50 -24.27 7.11 8.68
N LEU A 51 -25.12 8.00 9.21
CA LEU A 51 -26.14 7.66 10.19
C LEU A 51 -27.18 6.69 9.61
N ALA A 52 -27.64 6.95 8.38
CA ALA A 52 -28.57 6.04 7.70
C ALA A 52 -27.96 4.65 7.47
N THR A 53 -26.67 4.60 7.13
CA THR A 53 -25.93 3.32 6.99
C THR A 53 -25.90 2.57 8.32
N GLN A 54 -25.58 3.25 9.43
CA GLN A 54 -25.56 2.64 10.76
C GLN A 54 -26.93 2.09 11.16
N GLU A 55 -27.99 2.83 10.88
CA GLU A 55 -29.37 2.39 11.15
C GLU A 55 -29.74 1.13 10.36
N GLN A 56 -29.38 1.08 9.06
CA GLN A 56 -29.64 -0.09 8.21
C GLN A 56 -28.80 -1.30 8.66
N PHE A 57 -27.55 -1.10 9.05
CA PHE A 57 -26.72 -2.18 9.58
C PHE A 57 -27.28 -2.74 10.89
N LYS A 58 -27.76 -1.88 11.77
CA LYS A 58 -28.41 -2.31 13.03
C LYS A 58 -29.68 -3.11 12.74
N LYS A 59 -30.48 -2.66 11.78
CA LYS A 59 -31.74 -3.32 11.40
C LYS A 59 -31.53 -4.69 10.74
N ASN A 60 -30.56 -4.79 9.85
CA ASN A 60 -30.31 -6.00 9.06
C ASN A 60 -29.31 -6.96 9.72
N ASP A 61 -28.58 -6.50 10.72
CA ASP A 61 -27.56 -7.27 11.45
C ASP A 61 -26.62 -8.08 10.53
N PRO A 62 -25.96 -7.44 9.54
CA PRO A 62 -25.08 -8.15 8.64
C PRO A 62 -23.79 -8.56 9.33
N LYS A 63 -23.17 -9.63 8.84
CA LYS A 63 -21.78 -9.94 9.20
C LYS A 63 -20.86 -8.81 8.76
N THR A 64 -19.94 -8.41 9.65
CA THR A 64 -19.03 -7.29 9.44
C THR A 64 -17.59 -7.79 9.29
N VAL A 65 -16.87 -7.28 8.30
CA VAL A 65 -15.44 -7.50 8.18
C VAL A 65 -14.68 -6.35 8.84
N TYR A 66 -13.70 -6.71 9.67
CA TYR A 66 -12.71 -5.79 10.23
C TYR A 66 -11.40 -6.01 9.47
N TYR A 67 -11.06 -5.05 8.63
CA TYR A 67 -9.84 -5.09 7.83
C TYR A 67 -8.70 -4.45 8.61
N MET A 68 -7.83 -5.30 9.17
CA MET A 68 -6.73 -4.90 10.04
C MET A 68 -5.50 -4.63 9.20
N SER A 69 -5.02 -3.41 9.18
CA SER A 69 -3.83 -3.04 8.42
C SER A 69 -2.96 -2.03 9.17
N MET A 70 -1.65 -2.23 9.07
CA MET A 70 -0.66 -1.28 9.61
C MET A 70 -0.71 0.05 8.87
N GLU A 71 -1.18 0.06 7.63
CA GLU A 71 -1.23 1.24 6.78
C GLU A 71 -2.48 1.31 5.90
N PHE A 72 -2.94 2.56 5.68
CA PHE A 72 -4.03 2.89 4.76
C PHE A 72 -3.60 4.10 3.92
N LEU A 73 -3.19 3.87 2.69
CA LEU A 73 -2.74 4.94 1.79
C LEU A 73 -3.93 5.58 1.09
N MET A 74 -4.65 6.43 1.82
CA MET A 74 -5.93 7.00 1.39
C MET A 74 -5.80 8.06 0.31
N GLY A 75 -4.75 8.88 0.33
CA GLY A 75 -4.65 10.06 -0.50
C GLY A 75 -5.58 11.18 -0.03
N ARG A 76 -5.87 12.13 -0.91
CA ARG A 76 -6.79 13.24 -0.66
C ARG A 76 -8.24 12.76 -0.64
N ALA A 77 -9.05 13.32 0.26
CA ALA A 77 -10.42 12.86 0.52
C ALA A 77 -11.52 13.68 -0.17
N LEU A 78 -11.37 15.02 -0.25
CA LEU A 78 -12.46 15.90 -0.70
C LEU A 78 -13.00 15.51 -2.08
N GLY A 79 -12.16 15.48 -3.10
CA GLY A 79 -12.57 15.18 -4.47
C GLY A 79 -13.10 13.77 -4.63
N ASN A 80 -12.47 12.79 -3.97
CA ASN A 80 -12.91 11.40 -4.01
C ASN A 80 -14.29 11.22 -3.36
N ASN A 81 -14.53 11.87 -2.24
CA ASN A 81 -15.83 11.85 -1.57
C ASN A 81 -16.92 12.47 -2.46
N LEU A 82 -16.64 13.61 -3.08
CA LEU A 82 -17.60 14.27 -3.99
C LEU A 82 -17.92 13.40 -5.22
N ILE A 83 -16.93 12.71 -5.77
CA ILE A 83 -17.14 11.78 -6.89
C ILE A 83 -18.00 10.61 -6.44
N ASN A 84 -17.72 10.00 -5.32
CA ASN A 84 -18.49 8.85 -4.82
C ASN A 84 -19.90 9.23 -4.38
N MET A 85 -20.09 10.47 -3.89
CA MET A 85 -21.43 11.03 -3.65
C MET A 85 -22.19 11.33 -4.95
N THR A 86 -21.52 11.35 -6.11
CA THR A 86 -22.04 11.78 -7.42
C THR A 86 -22.46 13.27 -7.46
N GLU A 87 -21.75 14.12 -6.72
CA GLU A 87 -22.06 15.54 -6.53
C GLU A 87 -20.89 16.47 -6.93
N TYR A 88 -19.84 15.93 -7.56
CA TYR A 88 -18.63 16.71 -7.88
C TYR A 88 -18.93 17.93 -8.76
N LYS A 89 -19.74 17.77 -9.82
CA LYS A 89 -20.07 18.84 -10.75
C LYS A 89 -20.96 19.90 -10.09
N GLU A 90 -21.97 19.48 -9.37
CA GLU A 90 -22.91 20.35 -8.68
C GLU A 90 -22.20 21.21 -7.61
N VAL A 91 -21.29 20.61 -6.85
CA VAL A 91 -20.50 21.33 -5.87
C VAL A 91 -19.50 22.27 -6.54
N ALA A 92 -18.83 21.85 -7.64
CA ALA A 92 -17.92 22.71 -8.38
C ALA A 92 -18.63 23.96 -8.93
N GLU A 93 -19.82 23.81 -9.50
CA GLU A 93 -20.64 24.91 -9.98
C GLU A 93 -21.09 25.85 -8.85
N ALA A 94 -21.55 25.29 -7.73
CA ALA A 94 -21.96 26.06 -6.57
C ALA A 94 -20.80 26.92 -5.99
N LEU A 95 -19.60 26.35 -5.96
CA LEU A 95 -18.40 27.05 -5.50
C LEU A 95 -17.93 28.12 -6.49
N ASP A 96 -18.02 27.83 -7.79
CA ASP A 96 -17.61 28.77 -8.84
C ASP A 96 -18.45 30.05 -8.81
N GLU A 97 -19.76 29.94 -8.57
CA GLU A 97 -20.67 31.07 -8.32
C GLU A 97 -20.26 31.93 -7.11
N MET A 98 -19.55 31.34 -6.15
CA MET A 98 -19.01 32.04 -4.97
C MET A 98 -17.59 32.59 -5.20
N GLY A 99 -17.03 32.41 -6.40
CA GLY A 99 -15.66 32.76 -6.70
C GLY A 99 -14.61 31.79 -6.14
N ILE A 100 -15.01 30.55 -5.80
CA ILE A 100 -14.13 29.52 -5.26
C ILE A 100 -13.88 28.46 -6.34
N ASN A 101 -12.60 28.23 -6.68
CA ASN A 101 -12.21 27.17 -7.61
C ASN A 101 -11.98 25.86 -6.86
N LEU A 102 -12.78 24.83 -7.14
CA LEU A 102 -12.69 23.54 -6.46
C LEU A 102 -11.30 22.90 -6.61
N ASN A 103 -10.73 22.92 -7.81
CA ASN A 103 -9.40 22.34 -8.02
C ASN A 103 -8.31 23.03 -7.20
N ALA A 104 -8.39 24.35 -7.07
CA ALA A 104 -7.43 25.12 -6.29
C ALA A 104 -7.51 24.79 -4.79
N ILE A 105 -8.70 24.54 -4.26
CA ILE A 105 -8.84 24.14 -2.84
C ILE A 105 -8.50 22.66 -2.63
N GLU A 106 -8.77 21.78 -3.59
CA GLU A 106 -8.31 20.38 -3.52
C GLU A 106 -6.78 20.30 -3.39
N ASP A 107 -6.04 21.20 -4.05
CA ASP A 107 -4.58 21.24 -3.98
C ASP A 107 -4.06 21.66 -2.58
N GLN A 108 -4.90 22.19 -1.73
CA GLN A 108 -4.54 22.54 -0.35
C GLN A 108 -4.62 21.33 0.59
N GLU A 109 -5.33 20.28 0.22
CA GLU A 109 -5.44 19.08 1.03
C GLU A 109 -4.14 18.29 1.03
N PRO A 110 -3.51 18.03 2.20
CA PRO A 110 -2.39 17.11 2.27
C PRO A 110 -2.88 15.67 2.05
N ASP A 111 -2.04 14.83 1.43
CA ASP A 111 -2.29 13.39 1.46
C ASP A 111 -2.24 12.91 2.91
N ALA A 112 -3.19 12.09 3.32
CA ALA A 112 -3.17 11.51 4.65
C ALA A 112 -1.95 10.57 4.79
N ALA A 113 -1.06 10.88 5.73
CA ALA A 113 0.21 10.17 5.90
C ALA A 113 0.04 8.83 6.65
N LEU A 114 -0.99 8.06 6.30
CA LEU A 114 -1.39 6.82 6.96
C LEU A 114 -0.88 5.58 6.22
N GLY A 115 -0.11 5.74 5.17
CA GLY A 115 0.39 4.63 4.36
C GLY A 115 1.66 4.96 3.59
N ASN A 116 2.27 3.93 3.03
CA ASN A 116 3.56 4.03 2.36
C ASN A 116 3.53 3.50 0.92
N GLY A 117 2.96 2.32 0.69
CA GLY A 117 3.09 1.65 -0.60
C GLY A 117 1.89 0.79 -0.98
N GLY A 118 2.17 -0.28 -1.71
CA GLY A 118 1.15 -1.15 -2.30
C GLY A 118 0.18 -1.77 -1.31
N LEU A 119 0.66 -2.21 -0.15
CA LEU A 119 -0.17 -2.79 0.90
C LEU A 119 -1.19 -1.79 1.44
N GLY A 120 -0.75 -0.55 1.70
CA GLY A 120 -1.63 0.50 2.21
C GLY A 120 -2.62 1.01 1.15
N ARG A 121 -2.19 1.10 -0.11
CA ARG A 121 -3.11 1.51 -1.18
C ARG A 121 -4.14 0.42 -1.48
N LEU A 122 -3.75 -0.85 -1.41
CA LEU A 122 -4.69 -1.96 -1.55
C LEU A 122 -5.78 -1.89 -0.47
N ALA A 123 -5.38 -1.67 0.79
CA ALA A 123 -6.33 -1.49 1.90
C ALA A 123 -7.33 -0.37 1.61
N ALA A 124 -6.86 0.77 1.11
CA ALA A 124 -7.72 1.90 0.74
C ALA A 124 -8.68 1.56 -0.41
N CYS A 125 -8.20 0.87 -1.46
CA CYS A 125 -9.06 0.40 -2.56
C CYS A 125 -10.11 -0.60 -2.09
N PHE A 126 -9.76 -1.48 -1.18
CA PHE A 126 -10.69 -2.48 -0.63
C PHE A 126 -11.81 -1.82 0.20
N LEU A 127 -11.49 -0.78 0.97
CA LEU A 127 -12.51 -0.03 1.70
C LEU A 127 -13.48 0.67 0.74
N ASP A 128 -12.98 1.29 -0.32
CA ASP A 128 -13.80 1.90 -1.36
C ASP A 128 -14.76 0.86 -2.00
N SER A 129 -14.22 -0.30 -2.36
CA SER A 129 -15.01 -1.38 -2.97
C SER A 129 -16.04 -1.99 -2.02
N LEU A 130 -15.69 -2.19 -0.74
CA LEU A 130 -16.63 -2.70 0.27
C LEU A 130 -17.82 -1.77 0.43
N ALA A 131 -17.59 -0.46 0.50
CA ALA A 131 -18.66 0.53 0.59
C ALA A 131 -19.49 0.58 -0.71
N THR A 132 -18.85 0.59 -1.87
CA THR A 132 -19.52 0.62 -3.17
C THR A 132 -20.37 -0.62 -3.42
N LEU A 133 -19.93 -1.78 -2.96
CA LEU A 133 -20.68 -3.04 -3.10
C LEU A 133 -21.75 -3.23 -2.00
N GLY A 134 -21.78 -2.39 -0.98
CA GLY A 134 -22.81 -2.44 0.06
C GLY A 134 -22.53 -3.45 1.18
N TYR A 135 -21.27 -3.72 1.51
CA TYR A 135 -20.88 -4.62 2.59
C TYR A 135 -20.43 -3.86 3.83
N ALA A 136 -20.87 -4.32 5.02
CA ALA A 136 -20.49 -3.73 6.29
C ALA A 136 -19.00 -4.00 6.60
N ALA A 137 -18.23 -2.94 6.77
CA ALA A 137 -16.79 -3.05 7.00
C ALA A 137 -16.25 -1.92 7.88
N TYR A 138 -15.23 -2.27 8.67
CA TYR A 138 -14.35 -1.32 9.35
C TYR A 138 -12.92 -1.52 8.83
N GLY A 139 -12.26 -0.43 8.45
CA GLY A 139 -10.81 -0.40 8.40
C GLY A 139 -10.29 -0.08 9.79
N CYS A 140 -9.26 -0.79 10.26
CA CYS A 140 -8.68 -0.57 11.59
C CYS A 140 -7.17 -0.39 11.48
N GLY A 141 -6.68 0.75 11.96
CA GLY A 141 -5.26 1.11 11.90
C GLY A 141 -4.86 2.13 12.95
N ILE A 142 -3.73 2.78 12.74
CA ILE A 142 -3.18 3.80 13.63
C ILE A 142 -3.31 5.18 13.02
N ARG A 143 -3.68 6.16 13.84
CA ARG A 143 -3.69 7.59 13.48
C ARG A 143 -2.28 8.15 13.66
N TYR A 144 -1.42 7.94 12.67
CA TYR A 144 -0.07 8.46 12.71
C TYR A 144 -0.05 9.98 12.64
N LYS A 145 0.72 10.61 13.52
CA LYS A 145 0.88 12.07 13.53
C LYS A 145 1.70 12.55 12.32
N TYR A 146 2.78 11.84 12.03
CA TYR A 146 3.67 12.14 10.90
C TYR A 146 3.64 11.06 9.83
N GLY A 147 3.24 9.84 10.18
CA GLY A 147 3.09 8.71 9.26
C GLY A 147 4.38 8.34 8.55
N MET A 148 4.31 8.21 7.23
CA MET A 148 5.48 8.03 6.39
C MET A 148 6.13 9.39 6.15
N PHE A 149 7.46 9.43 6.20
CA PHE A 149 8.23 10.66 6.02
C PHE A 149 7.93 11.34 4.68
N LYS A 150 8.08 12.65 4.66
CA LYS A 150 8.13 13.46 3.45
C LYS A 150 9.54 13.39 2.88
N GLN A 151 9.65 13.00 1.63
CA GLN A 151 10.95 12.92 0.97
C GLN A 151 11.35 14.27 0.39
N LYS A 152 12.58 14.69 0.72
CA LYS A 152 13.28 15.77 0.03
C LYS A 152 14.50 15.21 -0.66
N ILE A 153 14.85 15.78 -1.79
CA ILE A 153 16.10 15.46 -2.50
C ILE A 153 17.05 16.67 -2.36
N GLU A 154 18.15 16.46 -1.64
CA GLU A 154 19.20 17.48 -1.48
C GLU A 154 20.52 16.94 -2.01
N ASN A 155 21.11 17.63 -2.97
CA ASN A 155 22.32 17.20 -3.67
C ASN A 155 22.22 15.76 -4.23
N GLY A 156 21.02 15.37 -4.66
CA GLY A 156 20.72 14.03 -5.17
C GLY A 156 20.45 12.97 -4.12
N TYR A 157 20.60 13.28 -2.83
CA TYR A 157 20.34 12.36 -1.73
C TYR A 157 18.91 12.47 -1.22
N GLN A 158 18.32 11.32 -0.84
CA GLN A 158 17.07 11.33 -0.09
C GLN A 158 17.32 11.85 1.34
N ILE A 159 16.53 12.85 1.72
CA ILE A 159 16.44 13.35 3.09
C ILE A 159 15.02 13.10 3.56
N GLU A 160 14.87 12.50 4.74
CA GLU A 160 13.59 12.25 5.39
C GLU A 160 13.24 13.43 6.30
N THR A 161 12.03 13.96 6.12
CA THR A 161 11.47 15.02 6.98
C THR A 161 10.10 14.60 7.48
N PRO A 162 9.66 15.07 8.66
CA PRO A 162 8.31 14.80 9.14
C PRO A 162 7.26 15.33 8.18
N ASP A 163 6.24 14.52 7.91
CA ASP A 163 5.05 14.96 7.17
C ASP A 163 3.97 15.38 8.17
N ASP A 164 3.92 16.66 8.50
CA ASP A 164 2.97 17.23 9.46
C ASP A 164 1.59 17.44 8.81
N TRP A 165 1.00 16.35 8.34
CA TRP A 165 -0.26 16.37 7.60
C TRP A 165 -1.48 16.78 8.45
N LEU A 166 -1.38 16.67 9.77
CA LEU A 166 -2.42 17.07 10.73
C LEU A 166 -2.27 18.50 11.25
N LYS A 167 -1.33 19.27 10.72
CA LYS A 167 -1.02 20.62 11.18
C LYS A 167 -2.28 21.51 11.26
N ASP A 168 -3.11 21.49 10.24
CA ASP A 168 -4.35 22.27 10.15
C ASP A 168 -5.59 21.44 10.51
N GLY A 169 -5.41 20.26 11.09
CA GLY A 169 -6.47 19.31 11.40
C GLY A 169 -6.94 18.50 10.19
N ASN A 170 -7.77 17.49 10.44
CA ASN A 170 -8.41 16.67 9.40
C ASN A 170 -9.93 16.92 9.48
N PRO A 171 -10.53 17.63 8.52
CA PRO A 171 -11.95 17.98 8.61
C PRO A 171 -12.88 16.78 8.51
N PHE A 172 -12.43 15.65 7.96
CA PHE A 172 -13.28 14.47 7.77
C PHE A 172 -13.28 13.50 8.95
N GLU A 173 -12.38 13.64 9.92
CA GLU A 173 -12.33 12.73 11.07
C GLU A 173 -13.26 13.19 12.19
N ILE A 174 -13.75 12.21 12.98
CA ILE A 174 -14.53 12.45 14.19
C ILE A 174 -13.88 11.67 15.34
N ARG A 175 -13.48 12.39 16.39
CA ARG A 175 -12.95 11.76 17.61
C ARG A 175 -14.10 11.11 18.37
N ARG A 176 -13.93 9.86 18.82
CA ARG A 176 -14.95 9.06 19.48
C ARG A 176 -14.49 8.65 20.89
N ASP A 177 -14.48 9.59 21.81
CA ASP A 177 -14.03 9.35 23.20
C ASP A 177 -14.80 8.23 23.91
N GLU A 178 -16.06 8.04 23.56
CA GLU A 178 -16.95 7.02 24.10
C GLU A 178 -16.48 5.58 23.85
N TYR A 179 -15.59 5.38 22.88
CA TYR A 179 -15.01 4.06 22.55
C TYR A 179 -13.54 3.93 22.95
N THR A 180 -13.06 4.77 23.84
CA THR A 180 -11.70 4.71 24.38
C THR A 180 -11.42 3.35 25.05
N LYS A 181 -10.26 2.80 24.80
CA LYS A 181 -9.80 1.51 25.33
C LYS A 181 -8.49 1.68 26.09
N GLU A 182 -8.26 0.80 27.05
CA GLU A 182 -6.94 0.65 27.70
C GLU A 182 -6.16 -0.46 27.02
N VAL A 183 -4.88 -0.18 26.73
CA VAL A 183 -3.93 -1.18 26.20
C VAL A 183 -2.73 -1.28 27.15
N ARG A 184 -2.35 -2.50 27.54
CA ARG A 184 -1.33 -2.77 28.53
C ARG A 184 -0.10 -3.40 27.91
N PHE A 185 1.07 -2.99 28.37
CA PHE A 185 2.36 -3.50 27.95
C PHE A 185 3.21 -3.89 29.15
N GLY A 186 4.00 -4.96 29.00
CA GLY A 186 4.97 -5.38 29.99
C GLY A 186 4.37 -5.96 31.27
N GLY A 187 5.14 -5.87 32.34
CA GLY A 187 4.76 -6.45 33.62
C GLY A 187 4.97 -7.96 33.71
N THR A 188 4.29 -8.53 34.67
CA THR A 188 4.32 -9.98 34.97
C THR A 188 2.92 -10.54 35.07
N ILE A 189 2.76 -11.84 34.85
CA ILE A 189 1.47 -12.53 34.98
C ILE A 189 1.46 -13.37 36.24
N ARG A 190 0.56 -13.05 37.15
CA ARG A 190 0.26 -13.86 38.31
C ARG A 190 -0.94 -14.75 38.03
N ILE A 191 -0.80 -16.02 38.30
CA ILE A 191 -1.90 -16.99 38.18
C ILE A 191 -2.58 -17.09 39.53
N HIS A 192 -3.86 -16.79 39.57
CA HIS A 192 -4.69 -16.94 40.77
C HIS A 192 -5.81 -17.97 40.51
N TYR A 193 -5.89 -18.99 41.35
CA TYR A 193 -7.00 -19.93 41.28
C TYR A 193 -8.22 -19.35 41.99
N ASN A 194 -9.29 -19.12 41.25
CA ASN A 194 -10.56 -18.62 41.79
C ASN A 194 -11.43 -19.81 42.26
N GLU A 195 -11.64 -19.92 43.53
CA GLU A 195 -12.43 -21.01 44.16
C GLU A 195 -13.91 -21.00 43.78
N GLU A 196 -14.48 -19.82 43.48
CA GLU A 196 -15.90 -19.69 43.11
C GLU A 196 -16.14 -20.18 41.68
N THR A 197 -15.30 -19.75 40.76
CA THR A 197 -15.38 -20.11 39.32
C THR A 197 -14.70 -21.43 39.01
N LYS A 198 -13.85 -21.94 39.93
CA LYS A 198 -12.97 -23.10 39.75
C LYS A 198 -12.04 -22.98 38.54
N ARG A 199 -11.52 -21.78 38.31
CA ARG A 199 -10.67 -21.47 37.18
C ARG A 199 -9.41 -20.70 37.60
N ASN A 200 -8.38 -20.85 36.80
CA ASN A 200 -7.22 -19.99 36.89
C ASN A 200 -7.51 -18.64 36.27
N GLU A 201 -7.26 -17.59 37.01
CA GLU A 201 -7.29 -16.20 36.54
C GLU A 201 -5.86 -15.71 36.27
N PHE A 202 -5.65 -15.04 35.14
CA PHE A 202 -4.35 -14.54 34.74
C PHE A 202 -4.34 -13.03 34.95
N ILE A 203 -3.63 -12.56 35.96
CA ILE A 203 -3.62 -11.17 36.41
C ILE A 203 -2.31 -10.54 35.99
N GLN A 204 -2.37 -9.51 35.14
CA GLN A 204 -1.21 -8.72 34.76
C GLN A 204 -0.90 -7.69 35.85
N GLU A 205 0.35 -7.65 36.32
CA GLU A 205 0.83 -6.76 37.37
C GLU A 205 2.06 -5.99 36.90
N ASN A 206 2.27 -4.78 37.43
CA ASN A 206 3.42 -3.92 37.11
C ASN A 206 3.54 -3.58 35.61
N PHE A 207 2.42 -3.40 34.95
CA PHE A 207 2.34 -3.07 33.52
C PHE A 207 2.32 -1.56 33.30
N GLU A 208 2.67 -1.17 32.07
CA GLU A 208 2.42 0.18 31.54
C GLU A 208 1.07 0.18 30.81
N SER A 209 0.30 1.26 30.96
CA SER A 209 -0.98 1.45 30.29
C SER A 209 -0.98 2.67 29.41
N VAL A 210 -1.61 2.55 28.25
CA VAL A 210 -1.96 3.69 27.40
C VAL A 210 -3.45 3.65 27.08
N ARG A 211 -4.02 4.84 26.84
CA ARG A 211 -5.37 5.00 26.35
C ARG A 211 -5.35 5.03 24.83
N ALA A 212 -6.17 4.21 24.21
CA ALA A 212 -6.39 4.22 22.77
C ALA A 212 -7.72 4.92 22.48
N ILE A 213 -7.66 6.02 21.72
CA ILE A 213 -8.83 6.84 21.39
C ILE A 213 -9.07 6.72 19.88
N PRO A 214 -10.27 6.26 19.44
CA PRO A 214 -10.51 6.12 18.01
C PRO A 214 -10.97 7.43 17.37
N TYR A 215 -10.52 7.64 16.13
CA TYR A 215 -10.99 8.66 15.22
C TYR A 215 -11.60 7.95 14.02
N ASP A 216 -12.84 8.31 13.69
CA ASP A 216 -13.58 7.71 12.58
C ASP A 216 -13.52 8.61 11.36
N MET A 217 -13.13 8.04 10.22
CA MET A 217 -13.15 8.68 8.90
C MET A 217 -14.18 7.97 8.02
N PRO A 218 -14.99 8.73 7.24
CA PRO A 218 -16.00 8.14 6.38
C PRO A 218 -15.37 7.51 5.13
N ILE A 219 -15.90 6.37 4.74
CA ILE A 219 -15.60 5.69 3.49
C ILE A 219 -16.86 5.65 2.66
N VAL A 220 -16.96 6.54 1.70
CA VAL A 220 -18.18 6.77 0.91
C VAL A 220 -18.23 5.80 -0.26
N GLY A 221 -19.30 5.03 -0.38
CA GLY A 221 -19.60 4.19 -1.54
C GLY A 221 -20.09 5.00 -2.73
N TYR A 222 -19.81 4.51 -3.94
CA TYR A 222 -20.20 5.21 -5.16
C TYR A 222 -21.71 5.13 -5.40
N GLY A 223 -22.40 6.26 -5.28
CA GLY A 223 -23.79 6.44 -5.68
C GLY A 223 -24.83 5.56 -4.97
N ASN A 224 -24.54 5.02 -3.81
CA ASN A 224 -25.39 4.05 -3.10
C ASN A 224 -25.75 4.42 -1.66
N ASN A 225 -25.38 5.61 -1.20
CA ASN A 225 -25.61 6.13 0.15
C ASN A 225 -24.92 5.34 1.29
N VAL A 226 -24.12 4.33 0.96
CA VAL A 226 -23.37 3.55 1.95
C VAL A 226 -22.14 4.34 2.38
N VAL A 227 -21.96 4.46 3.68
CA VAL A 227 -20.76 5.06 4.28
C VAL A 227 -20.24 4.11 5.35
N ASN A 228 -19.12 3.45 5.06
CA ASN A 228 -18.38 2.65 6.03
C ASN A 228 -17.38 3.52 6.81
N THR A 229 -16.69 2.90 7.75
CA THR A 229 -15.80 3.59 8.69
C THR A 229 -14.37 3.09 8.57
N LEU A 230 -13.43 4.03 8.44
CA LEU A 230 -12.01 3.80 8.75
C LEU A 230 -11.78 4.29 10.18
N ARG A 231 -11.51 3.38 11.09
CA ARG A 231 -11.24 3.67 12.51
C ARG A 231 -9.76 3.62 12.78
N ILE A 232 -9.19 4.76 13.10
CA ILE A 232 -7.76 4.90 13.38
C ILE A 232 -7.56 5.34 14.83
N TRP A 233 -6.61 4.71 15.51
CA TRP A 233 -6.41 4.86 16.94
C TRP A 233 -5.27 5.82 17.25
N ASP A 234 -5.57 6.82 18.09
CA ASP A 234 -4.60 7.69 18.71
C ASP A 234 -4.24 7.18 20.12
N ALA A 235 -3.11 7.60 20.66
CA ALA A 235 -2.63 7.17 21.97
C ALA A 235 -2.48 8.37 22.90
N GLU A 236 -2.97 8.21 24.13
CA GLU A 236 -2.79 9.15 25.22
C GLU A 236 -2.32 8.41 26.47
N ALA A 237 -1.56 9.08 27.34
CA ALA A 237 -1.24 8.53 28.64
C ALA A 237 -2.47 8.51 29.56
N ILE A 238 -2.43 7.62 30.57
CA ILE A 238 -3.46 7.62 31.63
C ILE A 238 -3.41 8.94 32.39
N THR A 239 -2.21 9.44 32.67
CA THR A 239 -1.96 10.76 33.25
C THR A 239 -1.07 11.54 32.30
N ASN A 240 -1.62 12.49 31.59
CA ASN A 240 -0.91 13.26 30.58
C ASN A 240 0.06 14.29 31.16
N PHE A 241 -0.20 14.75 32.38
CA PHE A 241 0.61 15.82 32.99
C PHE A 241 0.70 15.64 34.50
N HIS A 242 1.95 15.58 35.01
CA HIS A 242 2.25 15.48 36.43
C HIS A 242 2.54 16.87 37.01
N LEU A 243 1.53 17.50 37.60
CA LEU A 243 1.63 18.85 38.15
C LEU A 243 2.71 18.96 39.24
N ASP A 244 2.80 17.97 40.13
CA ASP A 244 3.81 17.95 41.19
C ASP A 244 5.27 17.96 40.66
N SER A 245 5.53 17.26 39.59
CA SER A 245 6.84 17.28 38.93
C SER A 245 7.10 18.62 38.27
N PHE A 246 6.09 19.21 37.63
CA PHE A 246 6.20 20.55 37.06
C PHE A 246 6.52 21.60 38.12
N ASP A 247 5.79 21.57 39.25
CA ASP A 247 5.97 22.53 40.34
C ASP A 247 7.37 22.41 40.97
N ARG A 248 8.04 21.24 40.89
CA ARG A 248 9.41 21.07 41.32
C ARG A 248 10.45 21.45 40.26
N GLY A 249 10.03 21.94 39.10
CA GLY A 249 10.92 22.29 37.99
C GLY A 249 11.38 21.10 37.12
N GLU A 250 10.80 19.93 37.34
CA GLU A 250 11.09 18.70 36.58
C GLU A 250 10.21 18.65 35.30
N TYR A 251 10.35 19.65 34.42
CA TYR A 251 9.41 19.85 33.29
C TYR A 251 9.35 18.69 32.31
N GLN A 252 10.47 18.04 32.01
CA GLN A 252 10.51 16.88 31.14
C GLN A 252 9.79 15.67 31.76
N LYS A 253 9.98 15.46 33.05
CA LYS A 253 9.34 14.38 33.78
C LYS A 253 7.82 14.58 33.87
N ALA A 254 7.37 15.85 33.95
CA ALA A 254 5.96 16.18 34.01
C ALA A 254 5.19 15.71 32.76
N VAL A 255 5.84 15.54 31.61
CA VAL A 255 5.22 15.12 30.32
C VAL A 255 5.77 13.80 29.80
N GLU A 256 6.56 13.08 30.59
CA GLU A 256 7.26 11.85 30.15
C GLU A 256 6.27 10.76 29.70
N GLN A 257 5.22 10.50 30.48
CA GLN A 257 4.23 9.47 30.14
C GLN A 257 3.45 9.83 28.90
N GLU A 258 3.10 11.09 28.72
CA GLU A 258 2.45 11.59 27.51
C GLU A 258 3.33 11.38 26.28
N ASN A 259 4.62 11.70 26.38
CA ASN A 259 5.56 11.52 25.29
C ASN A 259 5.76 10.04 24.93
N LEU A 260 5.83 9.15 25.92
CA LEU A 260 5.93 7.72 25.69
C LEU A 260 4.69 7.15 24.98
N ALA A 261 3.50 7.57 25.38
CA ALA A 261 2.26 7.18 24.70
C ALA A 261 2.23 7.68 23.26
N LYS A 262 2.55 8.95 23.02
CA LYS A 262 2.55 9.57 21.69
C LYS A 262 3.56 8.92 20.73
N THR A 263 4.70 8.43 21.24
CA THR A 263 5.70 7.74 20.42
C THR A 263 5.11 6.58 19.63
N ILE A 264 4.12 5.87 20.18
CA ILE A 264 3.47 4.74 19.53
C ILE A 264 2.81 5.15 18.20
N VAL A 265 2.27 6.36 18.11
CA VAL A 265 1.44 6.83 16.99
C VAL A 265 2.09 7.93 16.16
N GLU A 266 3.41 8.12 16.24
CA GLU A 266 4.08 9.19 15.50
C GLU A 266 4.45 8.80 14.08
N VAL A 267 5.15 7.67 13.91
CA VAL A 267 5.81 7.31 12.66
C VAL A 267 5.41 5.91 12.21
N LEU A 268 5.04 5.79 10.94
CA LEU A 268 4.81 4.50 10.27
C LEU A 268 6.16 3.85 9.94
N TYR A 269 6.32 2.58 10.28
CA TYR A 269 7.55 1.81 10.07
C TYR A 269 8.79 2.49 10.62
N PRO A 270 8.87 2.71 11.94
CA PRO A 270 10.08 3.26 12.55
C PRO A 270 11.29 2.36 12.23
N ASN A 271 12.47 3.00 12.15
CA ASN A 271 13.72 2.29 11.89
C ASN A 271 13.95 1.18 12.93
N ASP A 272 14.06 -0.05 12.50
CA ASP A 272 14.22 -1.25 13.32
C ASP A 272 15.63 -1.87 13.25
N ASN A 273 16.63 -1.10 12.82
CA ASN A 273 18.04 -1.51 12.88
C ASN A 273 18.56 -1.63 14.31
N HIS A 274 17.80 -1.20 15.30
CA HIS A 274 18.11 -1.25 16.72
C HIS A 274 16.94 -1.83 17.52
N TYR A 275 17.23 -2.29 18.75
CA TYR A 275 16.27 -2.93 19.63
C TYR A 275 15.05 -2.06 19.95
N ALA A 276 15.29 -0.77 20.26
CA ALA A 276 14.21 0.17 20.57
C ALA A 276 13.19 0.32 19.42
N GLY A 277 13.67 0.31 18.18
CA GLY A 277 12.79 0.37 16.99
C GLY A 277 11.99 -0.91 16.81
N LYS A 278 12.56 -2.08 17.05
CA LYS A 278 11.84 -3.36 17.04
C LYS A 278 10.74 -3.39 18.10
N GLU A 279 11.06 -2.97 19.32
CA GLU A 279 10.10 -2.87 20.41
C GLU A 279 8.94 -1.93 20.06
N LEU A 280 9.25 -0.77 19.51
CA LEU A 280 8.23 0.20 19.10
C LEU A 280 7.29 -0.36 18.02
N ARG A 281 7.83 -1.06 17.03
CA ARG A 281 6.99 -1.69 15.98
C ARG A 281 6.05 -2.76 16.55
N LEU A 282 6.51 -3.56 17.49
CA LEU A 282 5.65 -4.54 18.15
C LEU A 282 4.58 -3.86 19.03
N LYS A 283 4.94 -2.79 19.73
CA LYS A 283 3.98 -1.95 20.47
C LYS A 283 2.89 -1.40 19.56
N GLN A 284 3.25 -0.88 18.39
CA GLN A 284 2.29 -0.35 17.42
C GLN A 284 1.29 -1.42 16.99
N GLN A 285 1.79 -2.61 16.65
CA GLN A 285 0.94 -3.71 16.21
C GLN A 285 -0.07 -4.11 17.30
N TYR A 286 0.41 -4.35 18.50
CA TYR A 286 -0.46 -4.74 19.61
C TYR A 286 -1.44 -3.63 20.00
N PHE A 287 -1.00 -2.38 19.97
CA PHE A 287 -1.81 -1.22 20.34
C PHE A 287 -3.11 -1.15 19.54
N PHE A 288 -3.03 -1.08 18.21
CA PHE A 288 -4.25 -0.93 17.42
C PHE A 288 -5.07 -2.22 17.34
N ILE A 289 -4.43 -3.38 17.40
CA ILE A 289 -5.11 -4.68 17.39
C ILE A 289 -5.91 -4.88 18.67
N SER A 290 -5.30 -4.67 19.83
CA SER A 290 -6.01 -4.81 21.11
C SER A 290 -7.20 -3.87 21.21
N ALA A 291 -7.00 -2.60 20.87
CA ALA A 291 -8.07 -1.60 20.88
C ALA A 291 -9.21 -1.97 19.93
N SER A 292 -8.88 -2.38 18.70
CA SER A 292 -9.87 -2.77 17.69
C SER A 292 -10.68 -4.01 18.09
N LEU A 293 -10.02 -5.03 18.62
CA LEU A 293 -10.68 -6.25 19.06
C LEU A 293 -11.55 -6.03 20.29
N GLN A 294 -11.09 -5.23 21.26
CA GLN A 294 -11.90 -4.87 22.41
C GLN A 294 -13.22 -4.23 21.98
N GLU A 295 -13.17 -3.25 21.07
CA GLU A 295 -14.37 -2.58 20.57
C GLU A 295 -15.23 -3.50 19.70
N ALA A 296 -14.64 -4.36 18.89
CA ALA A 296 -15.41 -5.33 18.09
C ALA A 296 -16.24 -6.27 18.97
N ILE A 297 -15.66 -6.77 20.07
CA ILE A 297 -16.36 -7.61 21.03
C ILE A 297 -17.44 -6.83 21.78
N GLU A 298 -17.11 -5.62 22.26
CA GLU A 298 -18.07 -4.79 22.97
C GLU A 298 -19.26 -4.41 22.08
N LYS A 299 -18.99 -4.02 20.81
CA LYS A 299 -20.05 -3.74 19.84
C LYS A 299 -20.95 -4.96 19.61
N TYR A 300 -20.35 -6.14 19.42
CA TYR A 300 -21.09 -7.37 19.26
C TYR A 300 -22.00 -7.65 20.47
N LEU A 301 -21.48 -7.51 21.69
CA LEU A 301 -22.23 -7.77 22.92
C LEU A 301 -23.32 -6.72 23.23
N ARG A 302 -23.26 -5.54 22.63
CA ARG A 302 -24.38 -4.57 22.71
C ARG A 302 -25.62 -5.04 21.94
N GLU A 303 -25.43 -5.92 20.98
CA GLU A 303 -26.49 -6.35 20.03
C GLU A 303 -26.81 -7.86 20.15
N HIS A 304 -25.94 -8.65 20.79
CA HIS A 304 -26.05 -10.10 20.91
C HIS A 304 -25.66 -10.58 22.31
N ASP A 305 -26.31 -11.64 22.78
CA ASP A 305 -26.12 -12.17 24.15
C ASP A 305 -25.07 -13.28 24.23
N ASP A 306 -24.75 -13.96 23.13
CA ASP A 306 -23.90 -15.16 23.15
C ASP A 306 -22.58 -14.93 22.39
N ILE A 307 -21.51 -14.74 23.14
CA ILE A 307 -20.15 -14.57 22.57
C ILE A 307 -19.66 -15.78 21.74
N ARG A 308 -20.24 -16.98 21.98
CA ARG A 308 -19.88 -18.20 21.24
C ARG A 308 -20.23 -18.13 19.77
N LYS A 309 -21.12 -17.20 19.39
CA LYS A 309 -21.53 -16.95 18.00
C LYS A 309 -20.81 -15.73 17.36
N PHE A 310 -19.78 -15.23 18.01
CA PHE A 310 -19.04 -14.05 17.54
C PHE A 310 -18.58 -14.20 16.09
N HIS A 311 -18.03 -15.35 15.72
CA HIS A 311 -17.56 -15.65 14.36
C HIS A 311 -18.66 -15.66 13.29
N GLU A 312 -19.93 -15.79 13.68
CA GLU A 312 -21.05 -15.72 12.72
C GLU A 312 -21.32 -14.28 12.25
N LYS A 313 -20.91 -13.28 13.04
CA LYS A 313 -21.16 -11.87 12.79
C LYS A 313 -19.91 -11.03 12.57
N VAL A 314 -18.73 -11.59 12.85
CA VAL A 314 -17.45 -10.88 12.74
C VAL A 314 -16.43 -11.76 12.03
N THR A 315 -15.77 -11.17 11.03
CA THR A 315 -14.55 -11.74 10.46
C THR A 315 -13.45 -10.69 10.50
N ILE A 316 -12.22 -11.14 10.79
CA ILE A 316 -11.05 -10.31 10.90
C ILE A 316 -10.10 -10.70 9.77
N GLN A 317 -9.84 -9.77 8.87
CA GLN A 317 -8.86 -9.99 7.82
C GLN A 317 -7.53 -9.34 8.22
N MET A 318 -6.52 -10.17 8.37
CA MET A 318 -5.15 -9.76 8.69
C MET A 318 -4.40 -9.44 7.39
N ASN A 319 -4.15 -8.15 7.17
CA ASN A 319 -3.43 -7.67 5.99
C ASN A 319 -1.93 -7.77 6.23
N ASP A 320 -1.31 -8.81 5.69
CA ASP A 320 0.02 -9.30 6.02
C ASP A 320 0.13 -9.81 7.48
N THR A 321 1.34 -9.94 8.00
CA THR A 321 1.58 -10.47 9.36
C THR A 321 1.52 -9.40 10.45
N HIS A 322 1.49 -8.12 10.09
CA HIS A 322 1.46 -7.02 11.05
C HIS A 322 0.32 -7.15 12.06
N PRO A 323 -0.90 -7.59 11.67
CA PRO A 323 -2.00 -7.77 12.62
C PRO A 323 -2.06 -9.16 13.26
N THR A 324 -1.08 -10.02 13.12
CA THR A 324 -1.17 -11.43 13.55
C THR A 324 -1.34 -11.61 15.06
N VAL A 325 -0.93 -10.66 15.87
CA VAL A 325 -1.24 -10.68 17.31
C VAL A 325 -2.75 -10.74 17.58
N SER A 326 -3.59 -10.45 16.59
CA SER A 326 -5.06 -10.62 16.67
C SER A 326 -5.46 -12.01 17.14
N VAL A 327 -4.74 -13.05 16.73
CA VAL A 327 -5.01 -14.44 17.12
C VAL A 327 -4.92 -14.60 18.64
N ALA A 328 -3.79 -14.26 19.21
CA ALA A 328 -3.56 -14.44 20.65
C ALA A 328 -4.33 -13.42 21.49
N GLU A 329 -4.50 -12.18 20.99
CA GLU A 329 -5.31 -11.18 21.69
C GLU A 329 -6.80 -11.56 21.72
N LEU A 330 -7.34 -12.07 20.62
CA LEU A 330 -8.72 -12.59 20.61
C LEU A 330 -8.89 -13.74 21.59
N MET A 331 -7.93 -14.69 21.63
CA MET A 331 -7.91 -15.75 22.62
C MET A 331 -7.92 -15.19 24.04
N ARG A 332 -7.06 -14.20 24.33
CA ARG A 332 -7.01 -13.56 25.65
C ARG A 332 -8.35 -12.94 26.02
N LEU A 333 -8.94 -12.17 25.14
CA LEU A 333 -10.22 -11.51 25.39
C LEU A 333 -11.35 -12.52 25.61
N LEU A 334 -11.39 -13.59 24.83
CA LEU A 334 -12.40 -14.64 24.97
C LEU A 334 -12.23 -15.47 26.25
N MET A 335 -11.01 -15.78 26.63
CA MET A 335 -10.75 -16.62 27.85
C MET A 335 -10.72 -15.77 29.12
N ASP A 336 -9.90 -14.73 29.16
CA ASP A 336 -9.60 -13.98 30.38
C ASP A 336 -10.72 -12.97 30.71
N GLU A 337 -11.41 -12.39 29.72
CA GLU A 337 -12.47 -11.42 29.95
C GLU A 337 -13.88 -11.98 29.76
N GLN A 338 -14.09 -12.88 28.79
CA GLN A 338 -15.40 -13.50 28.54
C GLN A 338 -15.57 -14.85 29.24
N GLY A 339 -14.55 -15.38 29.86
CA GLY A 339 -14.62 -16.60 30.67
C GLY A 339 -14.78 -17.90 29.91
N LEU A 340 -14.43 -17.96 28.64
CA LEU A 340 -14.46 -19.18 27.85
C LEU A 340 -13.26 -20.09 28.15
N GLU A 341 -13.48 -21.38 27.98
CA GLU A 341 -12.39 -22.35 27.99
C GLU A 341 -11.60 -22.32 26.70
N TRP A 342 -10.37 -22.87 26.72
CA TRP A 342 -9.47 -22.85 25.55
C TRP A 342 -10.12 -23.36 24.28
N ASP A 343 -10.75 -24.52 24.32
CA ASP A 343 -11.28 -25.16 23.11
C ASP A 343 -12.42 -24.35 22.48
N GLU A 344 -13.28 -23.73 23.29
CA GLU A 344 -14.34 -22.83 22.81
C GLU A 344 -13.73 -21.56 22.21
N ALA A 345 -12.77 -20.93 22.89
CA ALA A 345 -12.08 -19.72 22.41
C ALA A 345 -11.30 -20.00 21.13
N TRP A 346 -10.63 -21.14 21.04
CA TRP A 346 -9.89 -21.55 19.84
C TRP A 346 -10.80 -21.80 18.65
N GLU A 347 -11.92 -22.45 18.84
CA GLU A 347 -12.92 -22.64 17.78
C GLU A 347 -13.41 -21.31 17.21
N ILE A 348 -13.76 -20.35 18.08
CA ILE A 348 -14.19 -19.01 17.67
C ILE A 348 -13.07 -18.29 16.92
N THR A 349 -11.86 -18.28 17.48
CA THR A 349 -10.71 -17.59 16.91
C THR A 349 -10.36 -18.12 15.53
N THR A 350 -10.32 -19.44 15.36
CA THR A 350 -10.00 -20.09 14.08
C THR A 350 -11.09 -19.99 13.02
N LYS A 351 -12.28 -19.55 13.39
CA LYS A 351 -13.38 -19.23 12.47
C LYS A 351 -13.53 -17.74 12.22
N THR A 352 -12.79 -16.90 12.95
CA THR A 352 -12.87 -15.45 12.87
C THR A 352 -11.73 -14.83 12.07
N CYS A 353 -10.50 -15.36 12.21
CA CYS A 353 -9.29 -14.76 11.63
C CYS A 353 -8.95 -15.37 10.27
N ALA A 354 -8.67 -14.52 9.30
CA ALA A 354 -8.16 -14.89 7.98
C ALA A 354 -6.92 -14.05 7.66
N TYR A 355 -6.02 -14.59 6.85
CA TYR A 355 -4.69 -14.04 6.60
C TYR A 355 -4.43 -13.92 5.11
N THR A 356 -3.96 -12.74 4.70
CA THR A 356 -3.42 -12.47 3.36
C THR A 356 -1.91 -12.30 3.45
N ASN A 357 -1.17 -13.10 2.68
CA ASN A 357 0.27 -12.96 2.55
C ASN A 357 0.59 -11.98 1.40
N HIS A 358 1.47 -11.02 1.65
CA HIS A 358 1.96 -10.07 0.63
C HIS A 358 3.46 -10.24 0.34
N THR A 359 4.10 -11.26 0.90
CA THR A 359 5.55 -11.43 0.89
C THR A 359 5.93 -12.76 0.28
N ILE A 360 6.85 -12.76 -0.68
CA ILE A 360 7.42 -14.00 -1.24
C ILE A 360 8.73 -14.35 -0.55
N MET A 361 9.58 -13.35 -0.25
CA MET A 361 10.92 -13.58 0.27
C MET A 361 10.88 -14.13 1.70
N ALA A 362 11.41 -15.32 1.92
CA ALA A 362 11.41 -15.97 3.24
C ALA A 362 12.08 -15.13 4.33
N GLU A 363 13.17 -14.43 3.98
CA GLU A 363 13.89 -13.54 4.87
C GLU A 363 13.07 -12.30 5.30
N ALA A 364 12.06 -11.94 4.53
CA ALA A 364 11.17 -10.81 4.84
C ALA A 364 9.93 -11.23 5.66
N LEU A 365 9.74 -12.52 5.93
CA LEU A 365 8.71 -12.99 6.85
C LEU A 365 9.01 -12.54 8.27
N GLU A 366 8.02 -11.91 8.91
CA GLU A 366 8.19 -11.26 10.21
C GLU A 366 8.48 -12.24 11.34
N LYS A 367 9.52 -11.93 12.12
CA LYS A 367 9.95 -12.71 13.28
C LYS A 367 10.28 -11.75 14.41
N TRP A 368 9.94 -12.15 15.63
CA TRP A 368 10.27 -11.38 16.84
C TRP A 368 11.15 -12.20 17.77
N PRO A 369 12.20 -11.63 18.37
CA PRO A 369 12.93 -12.29 19.45
C PRO A 369 11.97 -12.65 20.60
N ILE A 370 12.04 -13.88 21.09
CA ILE A 370 11.15 -14.35 22.16
C ILE A 370 11.30 -13.52 23.44
N ASP A 371 12.51 -13.14 23.80
CA ASP A 371 12.76 -12.32 25.00
C ASP A 371 12.09 -10.95 24.90
N LEU A 372 12.15 -10.28 23.74
CA LEU A 372 11.44 -9.03 23.47
C LEU A 372 9.93 -9.22 23.59
N PHE A 373 9.42 -10.21 22.89
CA PHE A 373 7.97 -10.47 22.80
C PHE A 373 7.38 -10.84 24.17
N GLN A 374 8.03 -11.74 24.89
CA GLN A 374 7.61 -12.19 26.22
C GLN A 374 7.63 -11.06 27.23
N ARG A 375 8.66 -10.21 27.20
CA ARG A 375 8.77 -9.06 28.11
C ARG A 375 7.69 -8.02 27.84
N LEU A 376 7.45 -7.71 26.56
CA LEU A 376 6.49 -6.67 26.16
C LEU A 376 5.04 -7.13 26.28
N LEU A 377 4.75 -8.38 25.93
CA LEU A 377 3.39 -8.95 25.83
C LEU A 377 3.32 -10.30 26.59
N PRO A 378 3.50 -10.30 27.92
CA PRO A 378 3.68 -11.57 28.67
C PRO A 378 2.48 -12.51 28.58
N ARG A 379 1.26 -12.01 28.65
CA ARG A 379 0.05 -12.87 28.55
C ARG A 379 -0.16 -13.40 27.15
N VAL A 380 -0.02 -12.55 26.15
CA VAL A 380 -0.12 -12.92 24.73
C VAL A 380 0.92 -13.97 24.38
N TYR A 381 2.14 -13.83 24.88
CA TYR A 381 3.19 -14.82 24.70
C TYR A 381 2.84 -16.19 25.31
N GLN A 382 2.29 -16.23 26.52
CA GLN A 382 1.81 -17.49 27.14
C GLN A 382 0.80 -18.21 26.24
N ILE A 383 -0.10 -17.47 25.62
CA ILE A 383 -1.11 -18.01 24.69
C ILE A 383 -0.44 -18.54 23.42
N ILE A 384 0.49 -17.80 22.84
CA ILE A 384 1.25 -18.25 21.66
C ILE A 384 2.05 -19.52 21.98
N GLU A 385 2.65 -19.59 23.17
CA GLU A 385 3.40 -20.76 23.63
C GLU A 385 2.50 -22.00 23.69
N GLU A 386 1.28 -21.88 24.18
CA GLU A 386 0.31 -22.97 24.22
C GLU A 386 -0.20 -23.36 22.83
N ILE A 387 -0.44 -22.37 21.95
CA ILE A 387 -0.79 -22.64 20.54
C ILE A 387 0.34 -23.43 19.87
N ASN A 388 1.58 -23.00 20.07
CA ASN A 388 2.75 -23.69 19.52
C ASN A 388 2.87 -25.12 20.04
N ARG A 389 2.71 -25.33 21.35
CA ARG A 389 2.77 -26.66 21.96
C ARG A 389 1.77 -27.63 21.32
N ARG A 390 0.53 -27.20 21.18
CA ARG A 390 -0.54 -28.01 20.56
C ARG A 390 -0.26 -28.28 19.09
N PHE A 391 0.20 -27.26 18.36
CA PHE A 391 0.53 -27.41 16.95
C PHE A 391 1.74 -28.33 16.72
N VAL A 392 2.77 -28.24 17.55
CA VAL A 392 3.93 -29.16 17.49
C VAL A 392 3.51 -30.60 17.77
N ASP A 393 2.62 -30.82 18.74
CA ASP A 393 2.06 -32.15 19.00
C ASP A 393 1.31 -32.70 17.78
N GLU A 394 0.56 -31.85 17.09
CA GLU A 394 -0.13 -32.21 15.84
C GLU A 394 0.84 -32.57 14.71
N ILE A 395 1.92 -31.81 14.54
CA ILE A 395 2.97 -32.12 13.56
C ILE A 395 3.61 -33.46 13.86
N ARG A 396 3.96 -33.74 15.12
CA ARG A 396 4.57 -35.01 15.53
C ARG A 396 3.63 -36.19 15.36
N ALA A 397 2.34 -36.01 15.60
CA ALA A 397 1.33 -37.05 15.37
C ALA A 397 1.17 -37.38 13.88
N ARG A 398 1.23 -36.36 13.02
CA ARG A 398 1.08 -36.52 11.57
C ARG A 398 2.36 -37.01 10.86
N TYR A 399 3.53 -36.62 11.37
CA TYR A 399 4.84 -36.99 10.84
C TYR A 399 5.74 -37.58 11.92
N PRO A 400 5.43 -38.79 12.40
CA PRO A 400 6.17 -39.41 13.50
C PRO A 400 7.67 -39.48 13.22
N GLY A 401 8.48 -39.02 14.17
CA GLY A 401 9.94 -39.05 14.08
C GLY A 401 10.57 -38.02 13.13
N ASN A 402 9.78 -37.17 12.50
CA ASN A 402 10.29 -36.15 11.59
C ASN A 402 10.43 -34.77 12.30
N GLU A 403 11.52 -34.61 13.07
CA GLU A 403 11.79 -33.34 13.78
C GLU A 403 12.16 -32.19 12.84
N ASP A 404 12.56 -32.48 11.59
CA ASP A 404 12.79 -31.45 10.57
C ASP A 404 11.50 -30.72 10.22
N LYS A 405 10.35 -31.41 10.17
CA LYS A 405 9.04 -30.78 10.00
C LYS A 405 8.71 -29.85 11.16
N VAL A 406 9.00 -30.23 12.39
CA VAL A 406 8.81 -29.38 13.56
C VAL A 406 9.67 -28.12 13.44
N ARG A 407 10.94 -28.26 13.11
CA ARG A 407 11.86 -27.13 12.92
C ARG A 407 11.34 -26.14 11.87
N LYS A 408 10.83 -26.64 10.75
CA LYS A 408 10.34 -25.83 9.62
C LYS A 408 9.00 -25.14 9.90
N MET A 409 8.13 -25.76 10.70
CA MET A 409 6.73 -25.35 10.82
C MET A 409 6.38 -24.73 12.18
N ALA A 410 7.17 -24.98 13.22
CA ALA A 410 6.87 -24.46 14.57
C ALA A 410 6.73 -22.93 14.57
N ILE A 411 5.84 -22.41 15.40
CA ILE A 411 5.64 -20.98 15.60
C ILE A 411 6.80 -20.41 16.41
N LEU A 412 7.23 -21.13 17.45
CA LEU A 412 8.37 -20.78 18.29
C LEU A 412 9.52 -21.74 17.96
N TYR A 413 10.60 -21.18 17.43
CA TYR A 413 11.82 -21.93 17.12
C TYR A 413 13.01 -20.96 17.02
N ASP A 414 14.21 -21.44 17.39
CA ASP A 414 15.46 -20.65 17.36
C ASP A 414 15.37 -19.29 18.08
N GLY A 415 14.66 -19.24 19.20
CA GLY A 415 14.51 -18.03 19.99
C GLY A 415 13.64 -16.97 19.32
N GLN A 416 12.80 -17.35 18.36
CA GLN A 416 11.98 -16.44 17.57
C GLN A 416 10.51 -16.83 17.56
N VAL A 417 9.64 -15.81 17.52
CA VAL A 417 8.21 -15.94 17.22
C VAL A 417 8.01 -15.71 15.74
N LYS A 418 7.57 -16.73 15.02
CA LYS A 418 7.32 -16.68 13.57
C LYS A 418 5.87 -16.33 13.29
N MET A 419 5.63 -15.06 12.92
CA MET A 419 4.28 -14.52 12.83
C MET A 419 3.47 -15.13 11.68
N ALA A 420 4.06 -15.38 10.53
CA ALA A 420 3.37 -16.02 9.42
C ALA A 420 2.88 -17.43 9.79
N HIS A 421 3.69 -18.19 10.55
CA HIS A 421 3.30 -19.52 11.02
C HIS A 421 2.10 -19.46 11.96
N LEU A 422 2.10 -18.49 12.88
CA LEU A 422 0.96 -18.27 13.77
C LEU A 422 -0.32 -17.93 12.98
N ALA A 423 -0.21 -17.03 12.00
CA ALA A 423 -1.34 -16.60 11.16
C ALA A 423 -1.93 -17.78 10.36
N ILE A 424 -1.08 -18.66 9.82
CA ILE A 424 -1.51 -19.83 9.05
C ILE A 424 -2.19 -20.86 9.94
N VAL A 425 -1.60 -21.16 11.09
CA VAL A 425 -2.13 -22.16 12.04
C VAL A 425 -3.52 -21.76 12.53
N ALA A 426 -3.71 -20.50 12.86
CA ALA A 426 -4.95 -20.00 13.45
C ALA A 426 -5.97 -19.46 12.43
N GLY A 427 -5.53 -19.12 11.21
CA GLY A 427 -6.43 -18.59 10.18
C GLY A 427 -7.29 -19.66 9.53
N TYR A 428 -8.52 -19.31 9.19
CA TYR A 428 -9.39 -20.22 8.41
C TYR A 428 -9.14 -20.12 6.90
N SER A 429 -8.46 -19.07 6.48
CA SER A 429 -8.06 -18.84 5.07
C SER A 429 -6.69 -18.19 5.02
N VAL A 430 -5.88 -18.66 4.07
CA VAL A 430 -4.57 -18.10 3.72
C VAL A 430 -4.58 -17.83 2.24
N ASN A 431 -4.52 -16.57 1.83
CA ASN A 431 -4.50 -16.26 0.40
C ASN A 431 -3.24 -15.53 -0.02
N GLY A 432 -2.80 -15.85 -1.25
CA GLY A 432 -1.88 -15.03 -2.01
C GLY A 432 -2.63 -13.93 -2.77
N VAL A 433 -1.90 -13.06 -3.44
CA VAL A 433 -2.43 -11.82 -4.05
C VAL A 433 -2.27 -11.75 -5.57
N ALA A 434 -1.75 -12.79 -6.18
CA ALA A 434 -1.73 -13.05 -7.61
C ALA A 434 -1.59 -14.57 -7.81
N ARG A 435 -1.99 -15.07 -8.99
CA ARG A 435 -1.96 -16.52 -9.24
C ARG A 435 -0.55 -17.10 -9.09
N LEU A 436 0.45 -16.48 -9.72
CA LEU A 436 1.83 -16.94 -9.61
C LEU A 436 2.33 -16.90 -8.16
N HIS A 437 2.05 -15.81 -7.43
CA HIS A 437 2.40 -15.68 -6.02
C HIS A 437 1.82 -16.83 -5.18
N THR A 438 0.57 -17.14 -5.38
CA THR A 438 -0.12 -18.21 -4.65
C THR A 438 0.51 -19.58 -4.95
N GLU A 439 0.88 -19.86 -6.20
CA GLU A 439 1.56 -21.10 -6.57
C GLU A 439 2.96 -21.21 -5.94
N ILE A 440 3.71 -20.09 -5.87
CA ILE A 440 5.00 -20.06 -5.18
C ILE A 440 4.83 -20.30 -3.67
N LEU A 441 3.81 -19.72 -3.05
CA LEU A 441 3.50 -20.00 -1.64
C LEU A 441 3.22 -21.49 -1.40
N LYS A 442 2.39 -22.11 -2.24
CA LYS A 442 1.98 -23.52 -2.11
C LYS A 442 3.13 -24.49 -2.32
N HIS A 443 4.01 -24.25 -3.29
CA HIS A 443 4.97 -25.21 -3.75
C HIS A 443 6.41 -24.93 -3.32
N GLU A 444 6.69 -23.73 -2.83
CA GLU A 444 8.02 -23.32 -2.39
C GLU A 444 8.01 -22.80 -0.94
N GLU A 445 7.59 -21.57 -0.73
CA GLU A 445 7.77 -20.85 0.53
C GLU A 445 6.99 -21.42 1.72
N LEU A 446 5.75 -21.84 1.51
CA LEU A 446 4.86 -22.38 2.54
C LEU A 446 4.44 -23.83 2.25
N LYS A 447 5.27 -24.54 1.51
CA LYS A 447 5.01 -25.91 1.04
C LYS A 447 4.57 -26.84 2.16
N ASP A 448 5.26 -26.85 3.28
CA ASP A 448 4.96 -27.73 4.41
C ASP A 448 3.57 -27.46 4.97
N PHE A 449 3.17 -26.21 5.05
CA PHE A 449 1.83 -25.83 5.50
C PHE A 449 0.74 -26.20 4.48
N TYR A 450 1.03 -26.02 3.18
CA TYR A 450 0.10 -26.41 2.13
C TYR A 450 -0.13 -27.93 2.10
N GLU A 451 0.94 -28.73 2.27
CA GLU A 451 0.83 -30.19 2.37
C GLU A 451 -0.05 -30.62 3.54
N MET A 452 0.05 -29.93 4.67
CA MET A 452 -0.70 -30.28 5.90
C MET A 452 -2.13 -29.73 5.90
N MET A 453 -2.34 -28.53 5.35
CA MET A 453 -3.60 -27.77 5.41
C MET A 453 -3.99 -27.18 4.05
N PRO A 454 -4.09 -28.01 2.98
CA PRO A 454 -4.31 -27.51 1.62
C PRO A 454 -5.61 -26.73 1.46
N GLU A 455 -6.61 -27.03 2.25
CA GLU A 455 -7.94 -26.42 2.22
C GLU A 455 -7.95 -24.93 2.60
N LYS A 456 -6.92 -24.46 3.33
CA LYS A 456 -6.81 -23.06 3.72
C LYS A 456 -6.33 -22.16 2.58
N PHE A 457 -5.56 -22.71 1.64
CA PHE A 457 -4.83 -21.92 0.64
C PHE A 457 -5.68 -21.59 -0.58
N ASN A 458 -5.72 -20.31 -0.94
CA ASN A 458 -6.42 -19.85 -2.12
C ASN A 458 -5.77 -18.58 -2.68
N ASN A 459 -6.16 -18.19 -3.90
CA ASN A 459 -5.70 -16.98 -4.57
C ASN A 459 -6.81 -15.93 -4.63
N LYS A 460 -6.45 -14.69 -4.32
CA LYS A 460 -7.27 -13.50 -4.60
C LYS A 460 -6.39 -12.48 -5.31
N THR A 461 -6.43 -12.49 -6.64
CA THR A 461 -5.66 -11.52 -7.42
C THR A 461 -6.09 -10.11 -7.05
N ASN A 462 -5.11 -9.26 -6.71
CA ASN A 462 -5.33 -7.87 -6.36
C ASN A 462 -6.04 -7.10 -7.47
N GLY A 463 -6.60 -5.98 -7.09
CA GLY A 463 -7.23 -5.02 -8.00
C GLY A 463 -7.13 -3.60 -7.43
N ILE A 464 -7.53 -2.65 -8.21
CA ILE A 464 -7.53 -1.23 -7.88
C ILE A 464 -8.91 -0.64 -8.08
N THR A 465 -9.22 0.47 -7.42
CA THR A 465 -10.48 1.18 -7.68
C THR A 465 -10.37 2.09 -8.90
N GLN A 466 -11.21 1.84 -9.89
CA GLN A 466 -11.32 2.68 -11.09
C GLN A 466 -11.88 4.08 -10.78
N ARG A 467 -12.57 4.25 -9.66
CA ARG A 467 -13.08 5.55 -9.23
C ARG A 467 -11.94 6.51 -8.89
N ARG A 468 -10.91 6.06 -8.19
CA ARG A 468 -9.72 6.87 -7.91
C ARG A 468 -8.80 7.00 -9.14
N PHE A 469 -8.46 5.90 -9.79
CA PHE A 469 -7.37 5.86 -10.75
C PHE A 469 -7.76 6.14 -12.20
N LEU A 470 -9.06 6.18 -12.51
CA LEU A 470 -9.55 6.61 -13.81
C LEU A 470 -10.53 7.78 -13.69
N LEU A 471 -11.62 7.62 -12.97
CA LEU A 471 -12.67 8.65 -12.89
C LEU A 471 -12.16 9.95 -12.27
N HIS A 472 -11.44 9.87 -11.15
CA HIS A 472 -10.83 11.03 -10.49
C HIS A 472 -9.47 11.40 -11.10
N GLY A 473 -8.60 10.41 -11.31
CA GLY A 473 -7.21 10.65 -11.71
C GLY A 473 -7.02 11.03 -13.17
N ASN A 474 -7.94 10.66 -14.05
CA ASN A 474 -7.85 10.93 -15.49
C ASN A 474 -9.22 11.30 -16.08
N PRO A 475 -9.74 12.48 -15.74
CA PRO A 475 -11.08 12.88 -16.18
C PRO A 475 -11.24 12.96 -17.70
N LEU A 476 -10.20 13.33 -18.44
CA LEU A 476 -10.25 13.36 -19.89
C LEU A 476 -10.50 11.98 -20.50
N LEU A 477 -9.80 10.96 -20.00
CA LEU A 477 -10.00 9.58 -20.44
C LEU A 477 -11.36 9.03 -19.96
N ALA A 478 -11.72 9.32 -18.71
CA ALA A 478 -13.01 8.90 -18.14
C ALA A 478 -14.20 9.44 -18.99
N ASP A 479 -14.15 10.70 -19.39
CA ASP A 479 -15.17 11.32 -20.24
C ASP A 479 -15.24 10.67 -21.63
N TRP A 480 -14.08 10.39 -22.22
CA TRP A 480 -14.00 9.68 -23.51
C TRP A 480 -14.58 8.27 -23.43
N VAL A 481 -14.24 7.52 -22.40
CA VAL A 481 -14.79 6.18 -22.16
C VAL A 481 -16.31 6.25 -21.99
N THR A 482 -16.79 7.16 -21.16
CA THR A 482 -18.23 7.34 -20.91
C THR A 482 -18.99 7.75 -22.18
N ALA A 483 -18.39 8.58 -23.02
CA ALA A 483 -18.98 8.97 -24.31
C ALA A 483 -19.17 7.78 -25.27
N HIS A 484 -18.30 6.77 -25.20
CA HIS A 484 -18.33 5.62 -26.10
C HIS A 484 -19.14 4.43 -25.55
N ILE A 485 -19.10 4.17 -24.23
CA ILE A 485 -19.70 2.96 -23.65
C ILE A 485 -20.69 3.24 -22.51
N GLY A 486 -20.96 4.51 -22.18
CA GLY A 486 -21.83 4.90 -21.07
C GLY A 486 -21.10 4.85 -19.71
N LYS A 487 -21.84 5.10 -18.63
CA LYS A 487 -21.32 5.22 -17.26
C LYS A 487 -21.15 3.89 -16.52
N GLY A 488 -21.62 2.79 -17.08
CA GLY A 488 -21.68 1.49 -16.39
C GLY A 488 -20.32 0.97 -15.91
N TRP A 489 -19.23 1.36 -16.57
CA TRP A 489 -17.87 0.95 -16.20
C TRP A 489 -17.43 1.42 -14.79
N ILE A 490 -18.03 2.49 -14.29
CA ILE A 490 -17.64 3.06 -12.98
C ILE A 490 -17.88 2.06 -11.84
N THR A 491 -18.93 1.24 -11.96
CA THR A 491 -19.26 0.19 -11.00
C THR A 491 -19.13 -1.24 -11.54
N ASP A 492 -18.80 -1.37 -12.82
CA ASP A 492 -18.56 -2.66 -13.48
C ASP A 492 -17.47 -2.50 -14.54
N LEU A 493 -16.23 -2.65 -14.10
CA LEU A 493 -15.06 -2.44 -14.97
C LEU A 493 -14.98 -3.43 -16.13
N SER A 494 -15.68 -4.58 -16.07
CA SER A 494 -15.74 -5.54 -17.17
C SER A 494 -16.31 -4.92 -18.45
N GLN A 495 -17.09 -3.85 -18.33
CA GLN A 495 -17.64 -3.13 -19.47
C GLN A 495 -16.58 -2.43 -20.34
N MET A 496 -15.37 -2.24 -19.84
CA MET A 496 -14.26 -1.70 -20.62
C MET A 496 -13.93 -2.54 -21.85
N ALA A 497 -14.26 -3.81 -21.84
CA ALA A 497 -14.11 -4.69 -23.01
C ALA A 497 -14.91 -4.20 -24.24
N LYS A 498 -15.95 -3.41 -24.05
CA LYS A 498 -16.71 -2.78 -25.14
C LYS A 498 -15.88 -1.77 -25.94
N LEU A 499 -14.75 -1.32 -25.41
CA LEU A 499 -13.80 -0.46 -26.11
C LEU A 499 -12.93 -1.22 -27.13
N LYS A 500 -12.81 -2.54 -27.03
CA LYS A 500 -11.90 -3.33 -27.88
C LYS A 500 -12.12 -3.12 -29.39
N PRO A 501 -13.36 -3.07 -29.90
CA PRO A 501 -13.57 -2.79 -31.33
C PRO A 501 -13.03 -1.42 -31.79
N LEU A 502 -12.93 -0.44 -30.90
CA LEU A 502 -12.42 0.89 -31.21
C LEU A 502 -10.91 0.90 -31.52
N ALA A 503 -10.19 -0.15 -31.17
CA ALA A 503 -8.79 -0.32 -31.52
C ALA A 503 -8.58 -0.44 -33.04
N GLU A 504 -9.59 -0.84 -33.78
CA GLU A 504 -9.58 -0.92 -35.26
C GLU A 504 -10.11 0.37 -35.93
N ASP A 505 -10.60 1.34 -35.16
CA ASP A 505 -11.06 2.65 -35.66
C ASP A 505 -9.94 3.69 -35.53
N PRO A 506 -9.35 4.16 -36.65
CA PRO A 506 -8.27 5.14 -36.62
C PRO A 506 -8.63 6.44 -35.90
N LYS A 507 -9.88 6.89 -36.01
CA LYS A 507 -10.36 8.11 -35.35
C LYS A 507 -10.39 7.93 -33.82
N ALA A 508 -10.89 6.82 -33.33
CA ALA A 508 -10.93 6.52 -31.90
C ALA A 508 -9.49 6.42 -31.32
N CYS A 509 -8.58 5.79 -32.06
CA CYS A 509 -7.17 5.70 -31.69
C CYS A 509 -6.51 7.08 -31.63
N GLU A 510 -6.80 7.97 -32.59
CA GLU A 510 -6.29 9.33 -32.61
C GLU A 510 -6.81 10.15 -31.42
N GLU A 511 -8.08 10.06 -31.13
CA GLU A 511 -8.70 10.70 -29.95
C GLU A 511 -8.05 10.21 -28.64
N PHE A 512 -7.87 8.90 -28.51
CA PHE A 512 -7.23 8.28 -27.33
C PHE A 512 -5.81 8.81 -27.12
N MET A 513 -5.00 8.87 -28.17
CA MET A 513 -3.64 9.36 -28.10
C MET A 513 -3.58 10.89 -27.88
N SER A 514 -4.55 11.63 -28.39
CA SER A 514 -4.68 13.07 -28.10
C SER A 514 -4.92 13.33 -26.62
N ILE A 515 -5.73 12.50 -25.97
CA ILE A 515 -5.93 12.55 -24.50
C ILE A 515 -4.63 12.24 -23.77
N LYS A 516 -3.92 11.21 -24.17
CA LYS A 516 -2.61 10.87 -23.61
C LYS A 516 -1.64 12.03 -23.74
N TYR A 517 -1.59 12.66 -24.90
CA TYR A 517 -0.70 13.81 -25.14
C TYR A 517 -1.02 14.99 -24.20
N LYS A 518 -2.28 15.31 -24.00
CA LYS A 518 -2.70 16.36 -23.05
C LYS A 518 -2.27 16.02 -21.61
N ASN A 519 -2.39 14.79 -21.21
CA ASN A 519 -1.93 14.33 -19.89
C ASN A 519 -0.40 14.38 -19.77
N LYS A 520 0.32 14.09 -20.86
CA LYS A 520 1.79 14.24 -20.91
C LYS A 520 2.22 15.71 -20.83
N GLU A 521 1.50 16.64 -21.46
CA GLU A 521 1.74 18.07 -21.32
C GLU A 521 1.56 18.55 -19.87
N ARG A 522 0.52 18.05 -19.17
CA ARG A 522 0.28 18.36 -17.76
C ARG A 522 1.41 17.82 -16.87
N LEU A 523 1.85 16.60 -17.13
CA LEU A 523 2.98 15.99 -16.41
C LEU A 523 4.30 16.73 -16.70
N ALA A 524 4.55 17.10 -17.95
CA ALA A 524 5.73 17.89 -18.34
C ALA A 524 5.77 19.25 -17.63
N LYS A 525 4.62 19.91 -17.49
CA LYS A 525 4.48 21.16 -16.73
C LYS A 525 4.82 20.94 -15.25
N TYR A 526 4.28 19.91 -14.66
CA TYR A 526 4.58 19.53 -13.26
C TYR A 526 6.07 19.30 -13.05
N ILE A 527 6.71 18.56 -13.96
CA ILE A 527 8.15 18.28 -13.91
C ILE A 527 8.96 19.57 -14.01
N LEU A 528 8.59 20.48 -14.91
CA LEU A 528 9.27 21.78 -15.05
C LEU A 528 9.17 22.61 -13.76
N GLU A 529 7.99 22.68 -13.19
CA GLU A 529 7.71 23.46 -11.96
C GLU A 529 8.43 22.90 -10.72
N HIS A 530 8.53 21.57 -10.60
CA HIS A 530 9.06 20.90 -9.40
C HIS A 530 10.52 20.46 -9.54
N ASN A 531 10.95 20.09 -10.73
CA ASN A 531 12.31 19.60 -10.99
C ASN A 531 13.19 20.59 -11.75
N GLY A 532 12.60 21.65 -12.37
CA GLY A 532 13.33 22.58 -13.22
C GLY A 532 13.86 21.95 -14.50
N VAL A 533 13.32 20.80 -14.90
CA VAL A 533 13.73 20.07 -16.11
C VAL A 533 12.66 20.22 -17.18
N GLU A 534 13.06 20.75 -18.34
CA GLU A 534 12.18 20.80 -19.50
C GLU A 534 12.19 19.46 -20.23
N VAL A 535 11.02 18.84 -20.37
CA VAL A 535 10.84 17.58 -21.07
C VAL A 535 9.86 17.75 -22.24
N ASP A 536 10.14 17.07 -23.35
CA ASP A 536 9.29 17.14 -24.55
C ASP A 536 8.14 16.12 -24.42
N PRO A 537 6.88 16.55 -24.41
CA PRO A 537 5.73 15.63 -24.36
C PRO A 537 5.64 14.66 -25.54
N ARG A 538 6.36 14.95 -26.64
CA ARG A 538 6.42 14.03 -27.79
C ARG A 538 7.42 12.90 -27.59
N SER A 539 8.31 13.01 -26.60
CA SER A 539 9.22 11.91 -26.24
C SER A 539 8.44 10.76 -25.58
N ILE A 540 9.05 9.57 -25.58
CA ILE A 540 8.47 8.42 -24.85
C ILE A 540 8.61 8.68 -23.36
N PHE A 541 7.51 8.71 -22.63
CA PHE A 541 7.51 8.80 -21.17
C PHE A 541 7.59 7.39 -20.58
N ASP A 542 8.79 7.00 -20.22
CA ASP A 542 9.15 5.72 -19.63
C ASP A 542 9.18 5.86 -18.11
N VAL A 543 8.25 5.20 -17.39
CA VAL A 543 7.95 5.53 -16.00
C VAL A 543 8.12 4.34 -15.08
N GLN A 544 8.96 4.52 -14.05
CA GLN A 544 9.09 3.59 -12.93
C GLN A 544 8.86 4.33 -11.62
N VAL A 545 7.66 4.18 -11.05
CA VAL A 545 7.26 4.81 -9.79
C VAL A 545 6.75 3.76 -8.81
N LYS A 546 7.51 3.54 -7.75
CA LYS A 546 7.26 2.55 -6.69
C LYS A 546 8.28 2.73 -5.57
N ARG A 547 8.07 2.06 -4.43
CA ARG A 547 9.10 2.03 -3.37
C ARG A 547 10.44 1.57 -3.97
N LEU A 548 11.52 2.13 -3.46
CA LEU A 548 12.83 1.67 -3.87
C LEU A 548 13.22 0.42 -3.07
N HIS A 549 13.40 -0.67 -3.80
CA HIS A 549 13.91 -1.92 -3.27
C HIS A 549 14.75 -2.62 -4.33
N GLU A 550 15.78 -3.34 -3.93
CA GLU A 550 16.71 -4.00 -4.86
C GLU A 550 15.98 -4.97 -5.80
N TYR A 551 14.98 -5.72 -5.32
CA TYR A 551 14.25 -6.68 -6.18
C TYR A 551 13.37 -6.01 -7.24
N LYS A 552 12.97 -4.75 -7.03
CA LYS A 552 12.20 -3.94 -8.02
C LYS A 552 13.09 -3.42 -9.15
N ARG A 553 14.38 -3.49 -8.96
CA ARG A 553 15.43 -3.29 -9.95
C ARG A 553 15.47 -1.89 -10.60
N GLN A 554 15.24 -0.85 -9.82
CA GLN A 554 15.53 0.51 -10.30
C GLN A 554 16.99 0.63 -10.78
N LEU A 555 17.90 -0.12 -10.17
CA LEU A 555 19.29 -0.19 -10.60
C LEU A 555 19.43 -0.71 -12.03
N LEU A 556 18.69 -1.73 -12.43
CA LEU A 556 18.68 -2.23 -13.83
C LEU A 556 18.25 -1.11 -14.80
N ASN A 557 17.21 -0.38 -14.45
CA ASN A 557 16.72 0.72 -15.28
C ASN A 557 17.78 1.80 -15.46
N ILE A 558 18.39 2.30 -14.38
CA ILE A 558 19.39 3.37 -14.49
C ILE A 558 20.68 2.91 -15.16
N LEU A 559 21.11 1.65 -14.96
CA LEU A 559 22.25 1.10 -15.70
C LEU A 559 21.98 1.05 -17.21
N HIS A 560 20.76 0.71 -17.60
CA HIS A 560 20.35 0.75 -19.00
C HIS A 560 20.37 2.18 -19.57
N VAL A 561 19.94 3.17 -18.79
CA VAL A 561 20.02 4.58 -19.18
C VAL A 561 21.48 4.98 -19.43
N MET A 562 22.40 4.60 -18.55
CA MET A 562 23.84 4.81 -18.71
C MET A 562 24.37 4.13 -19.99
N TYR A 563 23.93 2.92 -20.26
CA TYR A 563 24.24 2.18 -21.48
C TYR A 563 23.77 2.93 -22.74
N LEU A 564 22.55 3.43 -22.76
CA LEU A 564 22.03 4.22 -23.89
C LEU A 564 22.80 5.52 -24.08
N TYR A 565 23.13 6.20 -22.99
CA TYR A 565 23.93 7.43 -23.03
C TYR A 565 25.29 7.17 -23.64
N ASN A 566 26.01 6.13 -23.25
CA ASN A 566 27.27 5.72 -23.86
C ASN A 566 27.11 5.50 -25.37
N LYS A 567 26.07 4.82 -25.78
CA LYS A 567 25.80 4.49 -27.18
C LYS A 567 25.53 5.74 -28.02
N ILE A 568 24.74 6.66 -27.51
CA ILE A 568 24.44 7.93 -28.19
C ILE A 568 25.71 8.79 -28.33
N LYS A 569 26.57 8.83 -27.30
CA LYS A 569 27.82 9.59 -27.33
C LYS A 569 28.83 9.06 -28.37
N GLU A 570 28.89 7.74 -28.48
CA GLU A 570 29.82 7.09 -29.44
C GLU A 570 29.30 7.04 -30.86
N HIS A 571 27.98 7.01 -31.01
CA HIS A 571 27.32 6.89 -32.32
C HIS A 571 26.23 7.95 -32.47
N PRO A 572 26.63 9.24 -32.57
CA PRO A 572 25.68 10.35 -32.70
C PRO A 572 24.84 10.28 -33.98
N GLU A 573 25.28 9.52 -34.98
CA GLU A 573 24.60 9.27 -36.26
C GLU A 573 23.38 8.34 -36.11
N LEU A 574 23.28 7.55 -35.01
CA LEU A 574 22.16 6.64 -34.81
C LEU A 574 20.83 7.40 -34.65
N SER A 575 19.84 6.93 -35.37
CA SER A 575 18.46 7.39 -35.20
C SER A 575 17.93 6.88 -33.87
N PHE A 576 17.84 7.77 -32.89
CA PHE A 576 17.31 7.49 -31.55
C PHE A 576 16.04 8.31 -31.34
N TYR A 577 14.95 7.64 -30.93
CA TYR A 577 13.72 8.34 -30.60
C TYR A 577 13.84 8.95 -29.19
N PRO A 578 13.53 10.27 -29.04
CA PRO A 578 13.67 10.93 -27.73
C PRO A 578 12.88 10.21 -26.62
N ARG A 579 13.52 10.06 -25.47
CA ARG A 579 12.93 9.35 -24.32
C ARG A 579 13.17 10.10 -23.03
N THR A 580 12.13 10.22 -22.24
CA THR A 580 12.17 10.75 -20.87
C THR A 580 11.97 9.62 -19.89
N PHE A 581 13.00 9.32 -19.10
CA PHE A 581 12.94 8.33 -18.02
C PHE A 581 12.51 9.01 -16.74
N ILE A 582 11.35 8.61 -16.22
CA ILE A 582 10.74 9.21 -15.04
C ILE A 582 10.77 8.20 -13.90
N PHE A 583 11.44 8.58 -12.80
CA PHE A 583 11.52 7.78 -11.57
C PHE A 583 10.77 8.50 -10.45
N GLY A 584 10.22 7.72 -9.55
CA GLY A 584 9.70 8.18 -8.27
C GLY A 584 9.79 7.03 -7.28
N ALA A 585 10.44 7.26 -6.14
CA ALA A 585 10.68 6.19 -5.18
C ALA A 585 11.04 6.75 -3.82
N LYS A 586 10.47 6.17 -2.76
CA LYS A 586 10.94 6.37 -1.39
C LYS A 586 11.71 5.13 -0.94
N ALA A 587 12.90 5.32 -0.37
CA ALA A 587 13.67 4.26 0.26
C ALA A 587 13.42 4.27 1.77
N ALA A 588 13.38 3.11 2.42
CA ALA A 588 13.36 3.05 3.87
C ALA A 588 14.58 3.78 4.44
N ALA A 589 14.40 4.52 5.54
CA ALA A 589 15.43 5.40 6.09
C ALA A 589 16.75 4.69 6.41
N GLY A 590 16.68 3.44 6.87
CA GLY A 590 17.84 2.61 7.18
C GLY A 590 18.37 1.77 6.02
N TYR A 591 17.78 1.85 4.85
CA TYR A 591 18.16 1.03 3.70
C TYR A 591 19.20 1.74 2.82
N ARG A 592 20.45 1.61 3.24
CA ARG A 592 21.58 2.33 2.65
C ARG A 592 21.71 2.13 1.14
N ARG A 593 21.70 0.89 0.67
CA ARG A 593 21.87 0.58 -0.76
C ARG A 593 20.73 1.13 -1.63
N ALA A 594 19.50 1.12 -1.13
CA ALA A 594 18.37 1.77 -1.78
C ALA A 594 18.56 3.29 -1.88
N LYS A 595 19.02 3.93 -0.81
CA LYS A 595 19.33 5.37 -0.80
C LYS A 595 20.47 5.72 -1.75
N GLN A 596 21.48 4.86 -1.88
CA GLN A 596 22.55 5.04 -2.88
C GLN A 596 22.03 4.93 -4.33
N THR A 597 21.07 4.06 -4.58
CA THR A 597 20.43 3.94 -5.89
C THR A 597 19.70 5.23 -6.26
N ILE A 598 19.01 5.87 -5.32
CA ILE A 598 18.40 7.20 -5.52
C ILE A 598 19.46 8.22 -5.89
N LYS A 599 20.58 8.25 -5.15
CA LYS A 599 21.71 9.15 -5.45
C LYS A 599 22.26 8.89 -6.85
N LEU A 600 22.42 7.65 -7.25
CA LEU A 600 22.89 7.31 -8.60
C LEU A 600 21.94 7.83 -9.68
N ILE A 601 20.63 7.63 -9.52
CA ILE A 601 19.64 8.13 -10.47
C ILE A 601 19.77 9.65 -10.64
N ASN A 602 19.88 10.39 -9.54
CA ASN A 602 20.02 11.85 -9.58
C ASN A 602 21.36 12.29 -10.16
N SER A 603 22.44 11.56 -9.90
CA SER A 603 23.76 11.86 -10.45
C SER A 603 23.80 11.62 -11.97
N VAL A 604 23.18 10.55 -12.44
CA VAL A 604 23.04 10.25 -13.88
C VAL A 604 22.17 11.34 -14.55
N ALA A 605 21.07 11.73 -13.90
CA ALA A 605 20.21 12.81 -14.37
C ALA A 605 20.99 14.12 -14.53
N ASP A 606 21.81 14.49 -13.56
CA ASP A 606 22.62 15.70 -13.58
C ASP A 606 23.59 15.72 -14.78
N VAL A 607 24.27 14.60 -15.02
CA VAL A 607 25.20 14.49 -16.14
C VAL A 607 24.48 14.55 -17.50
N ILE A 608 23.44 13.73 -17.67
CA ILE A 608 22.73 13.56 -18.95
C ILE A 608 21.92 14.79 -19.31
N ASN A 609 21.15 15.34 -18.37
CA ASN A 609 20.26 16.47 -18.64
C ASN A 609 21.04 17.75 -18.99
N ASN A 610 22.29 17.88 -18.55
CA ASN A 610 23.15 19.03 -18.82
C ASN A 610 24.07 18.83 -20.04
N ASP A 611 24.09 17.66 -20.66
CA ASP A 611 24.88 17.38 -21.85
C ASP A 611 24.14 17.82 -23.11
N ARG A 612 24.53 19.00 -23.62
CA ARG A 612 23.95 19.57 -24.85
C ARG A 612 24.30 18.79 -26.12
N SER A 613 25.35 17.98 -26.09
CA SER A 613 25.83 17.24 -27.26
C SER A 613 24.86 16.17 -27.74
N ILE A 614 23.98 15.67 -26.86
CA ILE A 614 22.96 14.67 -27.21
C ILE A 614 21.62 15.26 -27.67
N ASN A 615 21.49 16.60 -27.73
CA ASN A 615 20.30 17.31 -28.20
C ASN A 615 18.99 16.89 -27.48
N GLY A 616 19.05 16.60 -26.18
CA GLY A 616 17.89 16.22 -25.41
C GLY A 616 17.29 14.88 -25.77
N LYS A 617 18.03 14.00 -26.44
CA LYS A 617 17.56 12.64 -26.80
C LYS A 617 17.18 11.80 -25.58
N ILE A 618 17.85 12.02 -24.46
CA ILE A 618 17.52 11.42 -23.16
C ILE A 618 17.35 12.53 -22.14
N LYS A 619 16.29 12.44 -21.36
CA LYS A 619 16.09 13.17 -20.10
C LYS A 619 15.82 12.17 -18.99
N VAL A 620 16.35 12.45 -17.81
CA VAL A 620 16.14 11.65 -16.62
C VAL A 620 15.55 12.54 -15.52
N VAL A 621 14.44 12.13 -14.96
CA VAL A 621 13.72 12.91 -13.94
C VAL A 621 13.45 12.01 -12.74
N PHE A 622 13.79 12.51 -11.55
CA PHE A 622 13.39 11.88 -10.29
C PHE A 622 12.32 12.77 -9.63
N ILE A 623 11.09 12.30 -9.61
CA ILE A 623 9.98 13.02 -8.98
C ILE A 623 10.06 12.83 -7.46
N GLU A 624 10.28 13.93 -6.76
CA GLU A 624 10.40 13.99 -5.31
C GLU A 624 9.06 13.70 -4.63
N ASP A 625 9.12 13.00 -3.52
CA ASP A 625 7.98 12.74 -2.65
C ASP A 625 6.80 12.08 -3.38
N TYR A 626 7.08 10.97 -4.06
CA TYR A 626 6.06 10.17 -4.74
C TYR A 626 4.98 9.74 -3.76
N ARG A 627 3.72 10.08 -4.04
CA ARG A 627 2.55 9.86 -3.21
C ARG A 627 1.28 9.77 -4.07
N VAL A 628 0.13 9.47 -3.48
CA VAL A 628 -1.12 9.26 -4.24
C VAL A 628 -1.47 10.48 -5.10
N SER A 629 -1.38 11.69 -4.57
CA SER A 629 -1.80 12.90 -5.29
C SER A 629 -0.99 13.20 -6.54
N ASN A 630 0.34 12.97 -6.55
CA ASN A 630 1.13 13.12 -7.78
C ASN A 630 1.14 11.84 -8.64
N ALA A 631 0.89 10.68 -8.04
CA ALA A 631 0.79 9.41 -8.76
C ALA A 631 -0.31 9.42 -9.82
N GLU A 632 -1.47 9.98 -9.53
CA GLU A 632 -2.59 10.08 -10.48
C GLU A 632 -2.16 10.80 -11.77
N LEU A 633 -1.46 11.92 -11.65
CA LEU A 633 -0.93 12.67 -12.79
C LEU A 633 0.11 11.86 -13.58
N ILE A 634 0.98 11.14 -12.88
CA ILE A 634 2.02 10.30 -13.45
C ILE A 634 1.42 9.14 -14.26
N PHE A 635 0.44 8.41 -13.69
CA PHE A 635 -0.22 7.31 -14.39
C PHE A 635 -0.93 7.78 -15.66
N ALA A 636 -1.62 8.91 -15.59
CA ALA A 636 -2.34 9.45 -16.75
C ALA A 636 -1.39 9.87 -17.90
N GLY A 637 -0.18 10.34 -17.57
CA GLY A 637 0.80 10.84 -18.53
C GLY A 637 1.87 9.84 -18.97
N ALA A 638 1.82 8.59 -18.51
CA ALA A 638 2.83 7.59 -18.85
C ALA A 638 2.58 6.92 -20.20
N ASP A 639 3.64 6.70 -20.97
CA ASP A 639 3.61 5.86 -22.18
C ASP A 639 3.96 4.41 -21.86
N VAL A 640 4.98 4.17 -21.03
CA VAL A 640 5.52 2.84 -20.72
C VAL A 640 5.48 2.61 -19.21
N SER A 641 4.91 1.49 -18.82
CA SER A 641 4.84 1.00 -17.44
C SER A 641 6.00 0.06 -17.16
N GLU A 642 6.97 0.52 -16.37
CA GLU A 642 8.12 -0.27 -15.96
C GLU A 642 7.78 -1.19 -14.78
N GLN A 643 7.68 -2.50 -15.04
CA GLN A 643 7.33 -3.53 -14.06
C GLN A 643 8.40 -4.64 -14.11
N ILE A 644 9.62 -4.28 -13.75
CA ILE A 644 10.84 -5.02 -14.04
C ILE A 644 11.45 -5.76 -12.85
N SER A 645 10.65 -6.13 -11.85
CA SER A 645 11.10 -6.93 -10.71
C SER A 645 11.78 -8.23 -11.16
N THR A 646 12.71 -8.72 -10.36
CA THR A 646 13.24 -10.08 -10.55
C THR A 646 12.06 -11.05 -10.45
N ALA A 647 11.87 -11.91 -11.44
CA ALA A 647 10.75 -12.85 -11.44
C ALA A 647 10.75 -13.70 -10.17
N SER A 648 9.59 -13.97 -9.63
CA SER A 648 9.33 -14.61 -8.33
C SER A 648 9.43 -13.72 -7.10
N LYS A 649 9.71 -12.43 -7.22
CA LYS A 649 9.94 -11.54 -6.06
C LYS A 649 8.79 -10.56 -5.77
N GLU A 650 8.12 -10.05 -6.79
CA GLU A 650 6.93 -9.19 -6.59
C GLU A 650 5.69 -10.07 -6.42
N ALA A 651 5.04 -10.01 -5.28
CA ALA A 651 3.86 -10.83 -5.01
C ALA A 651 2.73 -10.55 -6.00
N SER A 652 2.42 -9.30 -6.24
CA SER A 652 1.41 -8.87 -7.22
C SER A 652 1.87 -7.65 -7.99
N GLY A 653 2.14 -6.56 -7.30
CA GLY A 653 2.11 -5.21 -7.84
C GLY A 653 0.67 -4.73 -8.01
N THR A 654 0.48 -3.44 -7.91
CA THR A 654 -0.78 -2.76 -8.24
C THR A 654 -0.55 -1.55 -9.15
N GLY A 655 0.65 -1.00 -9.16
CA GLY A 655 1.06 0.03 -10.11
C GLY A 655 0.88 -0.41 -11.56
N ASN A 656 1.21 -1.65 -11.86
CA ASN A 656 1.01 -2.27 -13.17
C ASN A 656 -0.45 -2.17 -13.66
N MET A 657 -1.42 -2.36 -12.77
CA MET A 657 -2.85 -2.25 -13.08
C MET A 657 -3.27 -0.80 -13.33
N LYS A 658 -2.74 0.16 -12.57
CA LYS A 658 -3.02 1.59 -12.72
C LYS A 658 -2.52 2.12 -14.05
N PHE A 659 -1.33 1.73 -14.46
CA PHE A 659 -0.78 2.05 -15.78
C PHE A 659 -1.62 1.44 -16.92
N MET A 660 -1.97 0.17 -16.80
CA MET A 660 -2.81 -0.53 -17.78
C MET A 660 -4.15 0.18 -17.98
N LEU A 661 -4.81 0.55 -16.89
CA LEU A 661 -6.06 1.29 -16.88
C LEU A 661 -5.94 2.62 -17.65
N ASN A 662 -4.80 3.29 -17.54
CA ASN A 662 -4.51 4.57 -18.18
C ASN A 662 -3.84 4.43 -19.56
N GLY A 663 -3.80 3.26 -20.14
CA GLY A 663 -3.33 3.03 -21.50
C GLY A 663 -1.81 3.03 -21.68
N ALA A 664 -1.07 2.61 -20.67
CA ALA A 664 0.38 2.43 -20.76
C ALA A 664 0.72 0.94 -20.85
N PRO A 665 1.23 0.45 -22.00
CA PRO A 665 1.70 -0.93 -22.12
C PRO A 665 2.77 -1.27 -21.09
N THR A 666 2.74 -2.50 -20.60
CA THR A 666 3.70 -3.02 -19.63
C THR A 666 5.02 -3.43 -20.29
N LEU A 667 6.11 -2.90 -19.79
CA LEU A 667 7.46 -3.42 -19.98
C LEU A 667 7.87 -4.11 -18.69
N GLY A 668 7.98 -5.42 -18.70
CA GLY A 668 8.18 -6.14 -17.46
C GLY A 668 8.61 -7.58 -17.59
N THR A 669 8.76 -8.22 -16.44
CA THR A 669 9.02 -9.64 -16.30
C THR A 669 7.72 -10.41 -16.05
N MET A 670 7.75 -11.72 -16.27
CA MET A 670 6.61 -12.60 -15.93
C MET A 670 6.61 -12.89 -14.44
N ASP A 671 6.18 -11.87 -13.68
CA ASP A 671 6.17 -11.85 -12.24
C ASP A 671 4.87 -11.23 -11.70
N GLY A 672 4.41 -11.72 -10.56
CA GLY A 672 3.21 -11.21 -9.90
C GLY A 672 2.00 -11.13 -10.82
N ALA A 673 1.28 -10.02 -10.75
CA ALA A 673 0.11 -9.77 -11.60
C ALA A 673 0.45 -9.47 -13.06
N ASN A 674 1.71 -9.23 -13.42
CA ASN A 674 2.11 -9.05 -14.83
C ASN A 674 1.70 -10.25 -15.68
N VAL A 675 1.78 -11.47 -15.13
CA VAL A 675 1.36 -12.70 -15.82
C VAL A 675 -0.09 -12.59 -16.27
N GLU A 676 -0.96 -12.16 -15.37
CA GLU A 676 -2.39 -12.04 -15.63
C GLU A 676 -2.72 -10.83 -16.53
N ILE A 677 -1.95 -9.75 -16.42
CA ILE A 677 -2.06 -8.59 -17.33
C ILE A 677 -1.76 -9.01 -18.77
N VAL A 678 -0.70 -9.76 -19.00
CA VAL A 678 -0.33 -10.27 -20.32
C VAL A 678 -1.40 -11.22 -20.88
N GLU A 679 -1.97 -12.08 -20.05
CA GLU A 679 -3.08 -12.95 -20.44
C GLU A 679 -4.29 -12.15 -20.91
N GLU A 680 -4.66 -11.08 -20.20
CA GLU A 680 -5.83 -10.28 -20.53
C GLU A 680 -5.63 -9.40 -21.78
N VAL A 681 -4.45 -8.81 -21.97
CA VAL A 681 -4.20 -7.87 -23.08
C VAL A 681 -3.59 -8.53 -24.31
N GLY A 682 -3.00 -9.73 -24.17
CA GLY A 682 -2.23 -10.39 -25.20
C GLY A 682 -0.74 -10.03 -25.13
N ILE A 683 0.13 -11.04 -25.39
CA ILE A 683 1.59 -10.86 -25.34
C ILE A 683 2.11 -9.85 -26.37
N GLU A 684 1.42 -9.71 -27.50
CA GLU A 684 1.71 -8.73 -28.56
C GLU A 684 1.53 -7.26 -28.09
N ASN A 685 0.81 -7.04 -27.01
CA ASN A 685 0.52 -5.72 -26.45
C ASN A 685 1.28 -5.42 -25.14
N ALA A 686 2.33 -6.17 -24.88
CA ALA A 686 3.26 -6.01 -23.78
C ALA A 686 4.69 -6.26 -24.24
N PHE A 687 5.67 -5.86 -23.43
CA PHE A 687 7.09 -6.04 -23.70
C PHE A 687 7.70 -6.86 -22.57
N ILE A 688 7.85 -8.16 -22.78
CA ILE A 688 8.30 -9.09 -21.76
C ILE A 688 9.76 -9.47 -21.96
N PHE A 689 10.49 -9.57 -20.88
CA PHE A 689 11.92 -9.93 -20.88
C PHE A 689 12.31 -10.70 -19.61
N GLY A 690 13.52 -11.20 -19.61
CA GLY A 690 14.20 -11.72 -18.43
C GLY A 690 13.88 -13.17 -18.11
N LEU A 691 14.52 -13.66 -17.05
CA LEU A 691 14.32 -15.00 -16.53
C LEU A 691 12.88 -15.21 -16.09
N SER A 692 12.38 -16.43 -16.22
CA SER A 692 11.13 -16.86 -15.60
C SER A 692 11.31 -17.08 -14.09
N SER A 693 10.20 -17.13 -13.35
CA SER A 693 10.23 -17.43 -11.91
C SER A 693 10.88 -18.81 -11.63
N ASP A 694 10.61 -19.82 -12.44
CA ASP A 694 11.21 -21.16 -12.30
C ASP A 694 12.72 -21.12 -12.49
N GLU A 695 13.20 -20.39 -13.48
CA GLU A 695 14.64 -20.20 -13.72
C GLU A 695 15.33 -19.48 -12.56
N VAL A 696 14.72 -18.43 -12.02
CA VAL A 696 15.26 -17.70 -10.85
C VAL A 696 15.35 -18.64 -9.64
N ILE A 697 14.26 -19.33 -9.32
CA ILE A 697 14.20 -20.28 -8.19
C ILE A 697 15.24 -21.39 -8.38
N HIS A 698 15.41 -21.89 -9.58
CA HIS A 698 16.44 -22.89 -9.88
C HIS A 698 17.85 -22.38 -9.58
N PHE A 699 18.19 -21.17 -10.05
CA PHE A 699 19.50 -20.58 -9.76
C PHE A 699 19.70 -20.31 -8.27
N GLU A 700 18.65 -19.88 -7.55
CA GLU A 700 18.73 -19.67 -6.11
C GLU A 700 18.97 -20.97 -5.34
N ASN A 701 18.32 -22.06 -5.76
CA ASN A 701 18.40 -23.35 -5.06
C ASN A 701 19.67 -24.15 -5.44
N TYR A 702 20.12 -24.07 -6.69
CA TYR A 702 21.17 -24.95 -7.23
C TYR A 702 22.41 -24.20 -7.73
N GLY A 703 22.39 -22.87 -7.76
CA GLY A 703 23.50 -22.08 -8.28
C GLY A 703 23.63 -22.16 -9.82
N GLY A 704 24.83 -21.91 -10.32
CA GLY A 704 25.15 -21.99 -11.77
C GLY A 704 25.14 -20.62 -12.46
N TYR A 705 24.90 -19.53 -11.74
CA TYR A 705 25.01 -18.17 -12.24
C TYR A 705 26.21 -17.45 -11.60
N ASN A 706 27.10 -16.91 -12.46
CA ASN A 706 28.20 -16.05 -12.02
C ASN A 706 28.19 -14.75 -12.82
N PRO A 707 27.85 -13.61 -12.21
CA PRO A 707 27.80 -12.33 -12.92
C PRO A 707 29.15 -11.88 -13.50
N VAL A 708 30.28 -12.36 -12.94
CA VAL A 708 31.62 -12.05 -13.44
C VAL A 708 31.81 -12.56 -14.87
N ASP A 709 31.16 -13.65 -15.25
CA ASP A 709 31.24 -14.18 -16.62
C ASP A 709 30.63 -13.19 -17.63
N ILE A 710 29.52 -12.58 -17.29
CA ILE A 710 28.88 -11.51 -18.11
C ILE A 710 29.78 -10.28 -18.16
N TYR A 711 30.30 -9.85 -17.02
CA TYR A 711 31.22 -8.72 -16.92
C TYR A 711 32.47 -8.92 -17.80
N ASN A 712 33.05 -10.10 -17.79
CA ASN A 712 34.24 -10.40 -18.57
C ASN A 712 33.97 -10.55 -20.08
N ASN A 713 32.79 -11.02 -20.48
CA ASN A 713 32.50 -11.37 -21.88
C ASN A 713 31.62 -10.31 -22.60
N ASP A 714 31.05 -9.35 -21.90
CA ASP A 714 30.23 -8.29 -22.48
C ASP A 714 30.83 -6.91 -22.14
N TRP A 715 31.62 -6.38 -23.08
CA TRP A 715 32.36 -5.14 -22.84
C TRP A 715 31.45 -3.91 -22.61
N GLU A 716 30.26 -3.86 -23.22
CA GLU A 716 29.32 -2.77 -23.02
C GLU A 716 28.69 -2.78 -21.62
N VAL A 717 28.36 -3.98 -21.14
CA VAL A 717 27.90 -4.17 -19.76
C VAL A 717 29.03 -3.89 -18.77
N ARG A 718 30.22 -4.39 -19.03
CA ARG A 718 31.41 -4.11 -18.22
C ARG A 718 31.65 -2.61 -18.06
N ARG A 719 31.58 -1.88 -19.17
CA ARG A 719 31.78 -0.42 -19.14
C ARG A 719 30.78 0.26 -18.22
N VAL A 720 29.50 -0.08 -18.31
CA VAL A 720 28.44 0.50 -17.47
C VAL A 720 28.70 0.17 -16.00
N VAL A 721 29.04 -1.06 -15.68
CA VAL A 721 29.38 -1.49 -14.30
C VAL A 721 30.62 -0.73 -13.78
N ASP A 722 31.66 -0.59 -14.60
CA ASP A 722 32.88 0.13 -14.24
C ASP A 722 32.61 1.65 -14.02
N GLN A 723 31.63 2.22 -14.70
CA GLN A 723 31.23 3.63 -14.53
C GLN A 723 30.65 3.92 -13.14
N LEU A 724 30.28 2.90 -12.37
CA LEU A 724 29.94 3.08 -10.96
C LEU A 724 31.14 3.48 -10.08
N VAL A 725 32.35 3.14 -10.49
CA VAL A 725 33.58 3.32 -9.68
C VAL A 725 34.70 4.06 -10.41
N ASP A 726 34.47 4.59 -11.61
CA ASP A 726 35.50 5.30 -12.37
C ASP A 726 35.43 6.82 -12.26
N GLY A 727 34.46 7.33 -11.50
CA GLY A 727 34.26 8.77 -11.28
C GLY A 727 33.35 9.46 -12.29
N THR A 728 32.83 8.76 -13.31
CA THR A 728 31.98 9.33 -14.37
C THR A 728 30.73 10.01 -13.82
N TYR A 729 30.04 9.39 -12.86
CA TYR A 729 28.80 9.89 -12.28
C TYR A 729 28.94 10.32 -10.82
N SER A 730 30.15 10.46 -10.33
CA SER A 730 30.44 10.74 -8.92
C SER A 730 31.40 11.90 -8.70
N TYR A 731 31.58 12.74 -9.71
CA TYR A 731 32.49 13.90 -9.66
C TYR A 731 33.92 13.51 -9.29
N GLY A 732 34.38 12.33 -9.75
CA GLY A 732 35.71 11.79 -9.49
C GLY A 732 35.86 11.00 -8.21
N ASP A 733 34.82 10.81 -7.43
CA ASP A 733 34.82 9.95 -6.24
C ASP A 733 34.63 8.49 -6.63
N HIS A 734 35.69 7.70 -6.55
CA HIS A 734 35.68 6.28 -6.89
C HIS A 734 34.97 5.39 -5.87
N GLU A 735 34.67 5.91 -4.67
CA GLU A 735 34.07 5.14 -3.59
C GLU A 735 32.53 5.36 -3.45
N MET A 736 32.00 6.40 -4.05
CA MET A 736 30.58 6.77 -3.86
C MET A 736 29.60 5.63 -4.13
N TYR A 737 29.83 4.89 -5.22
CA TYR A 737 28.96 3.77 -5.63
C TYR A 737 29.65 2.40 -5.54
N ARG A 738 30.72 2.31 -4.74
CA ARG A 738 31.48 1.06 -4.55
C ARG A 738 30.58 -0.09 -4.08
N ASP A 739 29.69 0.18 -3.15
CA ASP A 739 28.77 -0.83 -2.62
C ASP A 739 27.82 -1.39 -3.72
N LEU A 740 27.34 -0.55 -4.62
CA LEU A 740 26.54 -1.01 -5.76
C LEU A 740 27.38 -1.88 -6.72
N TYR A 741 28.61 -1.45 -7.01
CA TYR A 741 29.54 -2.22 -7.83
C TYR A 741 29.82 -3.60 -7.20
N ASP A 742 30.14 -3.61 -5.92
CA ASP A 742 30.44 -4.86 -5.19
C ASP A 742 29.22 -5.79 -5.13
N SER A 743 28.02 -5.25 -4.98
CA SER A 743 26.78 -6.05 -4.98
C SER A 743 26.55 -6.83 -6.30
N LEU A 744 27.09 -6.32 -7.40
CA LEU A 744 26.95 -6.93 -8.70
C LEU A 744 28.02 -8.01 -8.99
N LEU A 745 29.23 -7.86 -8.48
CA LEU A 745 30.38 -8.69 -8.86
C LEU A 745 30.96 -9.54 -7.73
N ASN A 746 30.90 -9.06 -6.50
CA ASN A 746 31.55 -9.69 -5.37
C ASN A 746 30.54 -10.31 -4.41
N THR A 747 30.75 -11.59 -4.06
CA THR A 747 29.97 -12.25 -3.03
C THR A 747 30.51 -11.83 -1.66
N ASN A 748 29.65 -11.33 -0.80
CA ASN A 748 29.97 -11.17 0.63
C ASN A 748 29.54 -12.41 1.42
N SER A 749 29.77 -12.40 2.75
CA SER A 749 29.55 -13.61 3.58
C SER A 749 28.09 -14.07 3.68
N SER A 750 27.10 -13.24 3.34
CA SER A 750 25.68 -13.54 3.48
C SER A 750 24.94 -13.63 2.17
N ASP A 751 25.39 -12.91 1.14
CA ASP A 751 24.63 -12.73 -0.08
C ASP A 751 25.41 -13.24 -1.30
N ARG A 752 24.67 -13.72 -2.28
CA ARG A 752 25.17 -14.07 -3.58
C ARG A 752 25.41 -12.79 -4.39
N ALA A 753 26.52 -12.72 -5.13
CA ALA A 753 26.76 -11.60 -6.06
C ALA A 753 25.61 -11.49 -7.06
N ASP A 754 25.21 -10.26 -7.39
CA ASP A 754 24.05 -9.98 -8.23
C ASP A 754 22.83 -10.82 -7.83
N THR A 755 22.44 -10.66 -6.58
CA THR A 755 21.35 -11.39 -5.93
C THR A 755 20.05 -11.35 -6.73
N TYR A 756 19.81 -10.26 -7.44
CA TYR A 756 18.56 -10.02 -8.18
C TYR A 756 18.70 -10.14 -9.70
N PHE A 757 19.78 -10.75 -10.18
CA PHE A 757 19.99 -11.11 -11.60
C PHE A 757 19.97 -9.93 -12.57
N ILE A 758 20.45 -8.77 -12.12
CA ILE A 758 20.49 -7.54 -12.93
C ILE A 758 21.31 -7.73 -14.20
N LEU A 759 22.54 -8.25 -14.09
CA LEU A 759 23.41 -8.47 -15.24
C LEU A 759 22.89 -9.60 -16.13
N LYS A 760 22.28 -10.62 -15.53
CA LYS A 760 21.68 -11.75 -16.28
C LYS A 760 20.55 -11.28 -17.21
N ASP A 761 19.71 -10.38 -16.74
CA ASP A 761 18.56 -9.87 -17.48
C ASP A 761 18.88 -8.61 -18.30
N PHE A 762 20.07 -8.04 -18.20
CA PHE A 762 20.42 -6.77 -18.80
C PHE A 762 20.18 -6.74 -20.32
N ARG A 763 20.72 -7.72 -21.06
CA ARG A 763 20.60 -7.75 -22.52
C ARG A 763 19.16 -7.98 -22.99
N SER A 764 18.40 -8.85 -22.31
CA SER A 764 16.99 -9.05 -22.65
C SER A 764 16.16 -7.80 -22.35
N TYR A 765 16.49 -7.06 -21.27
CA TYR A 765 15.89 -5.78 -20.96
C TYR A 765 16.19 -4.71 -22.03
N ALA A 766 17.45 -4.60 -22.44
CA ALA A 766 17.86 -3.69 -23.50
C ALA A 766 17.13 -4.02 -24.82
N GLN A 767 16.97 -5.28 -25.17
CA GLN A 767 16.21 -5.71 -26.35
C GLN A 767 14.73 -5.33 -26.24
N ALA A 768 14.12 -5.53 -25.07
CA ALA A 768 12.73 -5.13 -24.84
C ALA A 768 12.55 -3.62 -24.99
N GLN A 769 13.49 -2.81 -24.52
CA GLN A 769 13.51 -1.36 -24.70
C GLN A 769 13.62 -0.95 -26.16
N GLU A 770 14.43 -1.63 -26.96
CA GLU A 770 14.46 -1.42 -28.41
C GLU A 770 13.13 -1.76 -29.09
N ASN A 771 12.46 -2.81 -28.63
CA ASN A 771 11.14 -3.19 -29.13
C ASN A 771 10.09 -2.13 -28.80
N VAL A 772 10.17 -1.48 -27.63
CA VAL A 772 9.34 -0.34 -27.27
C VAL A 772 9.54 0.81 -28.28
N GLU A 773 10.79 1.17 -28.58
CA GLU A 773 11.08 2.23 -29.54
C GLU A 773 10.52 1.94 -30.93
N LYS A 774 10.72 0.72 -31.42
CA LYS A 774 10.18 0.28 -32.72
C LYS A 774 8.67 0.37 -32.78
N ALA A 775 7.99 -0.08 -31.73
CA ALA A 775 6.54 -0.02 -31.63
C ALA A 775 6.03 1.43 -31.55
N TYR A 776 6.72 2.28 -30.79
CA TYR A 776 6.35 3.69 -30.62
C TYR A 776 6.51 4.52 -31.90
N ARG A 777 7.49 4.20 -32.75
CA ARG A 777 7.67 4.82 -34.06
C ARG A 777 6.50 4.54 -34.99
N ASP A 778 5.89 3.38 -34.89
CA ASP A 778 4.65 3.03 -35.59
C ASP A 778 3.47 3.55 -34.76
N LYS A 779 3.06 4.77 -35.03
CA LYS A 779 2.04 5.47 -34.25
C LYS A 779 0.69 4.76 -34.22
N ASP A 780 0.30 4.14 -35.33
CA ASP A 780 -0.96 3.39 -35.40
C ASP A 780 -0.90 2.13 -34.54
N ARG A 781 0.19 1.40 -34.59
CA ARG A 781 0.42 0.25 -33.74
C ARG A 781 0.42 0.61 -32.26
N TRP A 782 1.14 1.69 -31.88
CA TRP A 782 1.23 2.12 -30.48
C TRP A 782 -0.14 2.55 -29.94
N ALA A 783 -0.89 3.34 -30.71
CA ALA A 783 -2.23 3.77 -30.33
C ALA A 783 -3.17 2.58 -30.08
N LYS A 784 -3.12 1.59 -30.95
CA LYS A 784 -3.89 0.35 -30.80
C LYS A 784 -3.48 -0.42 -29.52
N MET A 785 -2.18 -0.58 -29.27
CA MET A 785 -1.68 -1.23 -28.05
C MET A 785 -2.14 -0.51 -26.80
N ALA A 786 -2.01 0.81 -26.76
CA ALA A 786 -2.40 1.64 -25.62
C ALA A 786 -3.90 1.53 -25.35
N LEU A 787 -4.74 1.66 -26.37
CA LEU A 787 -6.19 1.53 -26.24
C LEU A 787 -6.58 0.12 -25.76
N LEU A 788 -5.97 -0.93 -26.29
CA LEU A 788 -6.24 -2.31 -25.90
C LEU A 788 -5.85 -2.59 -24.44
N ASN A 789 -4.80 -1.94 -23.92
CA ASN A 789 -4.47 -2.05 -22.49
C ASN A 789 -5.64 -1.51 -21.64
N THR A 790 -6.13 -0.32 -21.94
CA THR A 790 -7.31 0.23 -21.24
C THR A 790 -8.54 -0.66 -21.41
N ALA A 791 -8.81 -1.13 -22.61
CA ALA A 791 -9.97 -1.98 -22.90
C ALA A 791 -9.93 -3.37 -22.23
N SER A 792 -8.73 -3.84 -21.88
CA SER A 792 -8.52 -5.18 -21.31
C SER A 792 -8.35 -5.19 -19.78
N CYS A 793 -8.56 -4.05 -19.11
CA CYS A 793 -8.28 -3.90 -17.67
C CYS A 793 -9.40 -4.44 -16.75
N GLY A 794 -10.49 -4.94 -17.29
CA GLY A 794 -11.72 -5.26 -16.54
C GLY A 794 -11.54 -6.20 -15.35
N LYS A 795 -10.61 -7.14 -15.42
CA LYS A 795 -10.27 -8.07 -14.32
C LYS A 795 -9.66 -7.36 -13.10
N PHE A 796 -8.95 -6.26 -13.32
CA PHE A 796 -8.09 -5.64 -12.30
C PHE A 796 -8.78 -4.57 -11.48
N THR A 797 -10.08 -4.69 -11.28
CA THR A 797 -10.85 -3.89 -10.33
C THR A 797 -10.82 -4.51 -8.93
N SER A 798 -10.68 -3.68 -7.90
CA SER A 798 -10.83 -4.11 -6.51
C SER A 798 -12.27 -4.57 -6.20
N ASP A 799 -13.26 -4.15 -6.99
CA ASP A 799 -14.64 -4.62 -6.86
C ASP A 799 -14.74 -6.14 -7.09
N ARG A 800 -14.07 -6.64 -8.14
CA ARG A 800 -13.99 -8.10 -8.40
C ARG A 800 -13.24 -8.79 -7.25
N THR A 801 -12.12 -8.26 -6.83
CA THR A 801 -11.32 -8.85 -5.74
C THR A 801 -12.15 -8.96 -4.47
N ILE A 802 -12.82 -7.89 -4.07
CA ILE A 802 -13.67 -7.88 -2.86
C ILE A 802 -14.83 -8.85 -3.00
N GLN A 803 -15.47 -8.92 -4.16
CA GLN A 803 -16.57 -9.86 -4.37
C GLN A 803 -16.10 -11.32 -4.21
N GLU A 804 -14.89 -11.65 -4.68
CA GLU A 804 -14.30 -12.98 -4.46
C GLU A 804 -13.99 -13.24 -2.98
N TYR A 805 -13.46 -12.27 -2.24
CA TYR A 805 -13.30 -12.39 -0.78
C TYR A 805 -14.65 -12.64 -0.09
N VAL A 806 -15.68 -11.90 -0.46
CA VAL A 806 -17.03 -12.05 0.10
C VAL A 806 -17.59 -13.44 -0.17
N ASP A 807 -17.53 -13.87 -1.41
CA ASP A 807 -18.14 -15.14 -1.85
C ASP A 807 -17.40 -16.37 -1.30
N GLU A 808 -16.08 -16.31 -1.21
CA GLU A 808 -15.25 -17.48 -0.91
C GLU A 808 -14.67 -17.51 0.52
N ILE A 809 -14.50 -16.36 1.16
CA ILE A 809 -13.85 -16.27 2.49
C ILE A 809 -14.80 -15.69 3.54
N TRP A 810 -15.25 -14.45 3.35
CA TRP A 810 -15.93 -13.71 4.42
C TRP A 810 -17.42 -14.04 4.55
N LYS A 811 -18.07 -14.41 3.47
CA LYS A 811 -19.51 -14.71 3.44
C LYS A 811 -20.37 -13.56 4.00
N LEU A 812 -20.14 -12.35 3.48
CA LEU A 812 -20.88 -11.15 3.89
C LEU A 812 -22.21 -11.03 3.16
N ASP A 813 -23.16 -10.36 3.79
CA ASP A 813 -24.47 -10.05 3.23
C ASP A 813 -24.52 -8.60 2.74
N LYS A 814 -25.10 -8.39 1.57
CA LYS A 814 -25.29 -7.06 0.99
C LYS A 814 -26.39 -6.29 1.72
N VAL A 815 -26.15 -5.01 1.97
CA VAL A 815 -27.12 -4.11 2.57
C VAL A 815 -27.38 -2.92 1.63
N THR A 816 -28.64 -2.55 1.49
CA THR A 816 -29.07 -1.35 0.75
C THR A 816 -29.42 -0.23 1.73
N VAL A 817 -28.94 0.97 1.46
CA VAL A 817 -29.25 2.18 2.25
C VAL A 817 -30.11 3.10 1.42
N ASP A 818 -31.36 3.26 1.85
CA ASP A 818 -32.33 4.17 1.26
C ASP A 818 -32.38 5.46 2.08
N LEU A 819 -32.27 6.61 1.39
CA LEU A 819 -32.44 7.95 1.94
C LEU A 819 -33.56 8.70 1.25
#